data_c88d2f806b43b90ac9494152a41d5d2f
#
_entry.id   c88d2f806b43b90ac9494152a41d5d2f
#
_cell.length_a   1.000
_cell.length_b   1.000
_cell.length_c   1.000
_cell.angle_alpha   90.00
_cell.angle_beta   90.00
_cell.angle_gamma   90.00
#
_symmetry.space_group_name_H-M   'P 1'
#
loop_
_entity.id
_entity.type
_entity.pdbx_description
1 polymer ?
#
loop_
_entity_poly.entity_id
_entity_poly.type
_entity_poly.pdbx_seq_one_letter_code
_entity_poly.pdbx_strand_id
1 'polypeptide(L)'
;MKNNFEIPYKNLKYTCDPSVFKFMTTADVKSNYKGLGQQRGIASLEFGLSVDTKGYNVYLEGPTGSGKTTYTKEYLDKISRTKKVPPDWVYVYNFDDPNEPVAISLTAGEGIKFKDSMEKFIKDIRHDIKNTFKSDDLEKEKSIITREFEERKEKLLSDLNKKSAKYGFQVKSSETGIYMMPIINGKVIKEDEFEKLDAKVKKEYEDKSEIVQQEIIEVISKIKALDDEAENRINDWRTNIALLTITGHIYYVKSNLKRNKKVSIFLDGVKKDILKNISKFIEDDKSKEKDDGVFVVNPWDNYRVNLFVDNSKTVGAPVVMDSNYTFTNLFGKLEYENYKGMLKTDYTMLRPGLLQEANGGYIILQANDLLSNPQSYEYLKKILRNKLIRIDNSVDQKTSMVLISLKPEPIPLDLKVILIGPENVYQTLLAVDEEFRKLFKIKVEFEDSAKMEEKNLLDLAGFVHNFCETEELLPLDKFAMAKLAEYSSRLAENQNKLSTRFGEMTQIIVEAATWAKIAKCKVISDEHIHKALVERDRRLKKYDSKYSEMINDKFLLIDTDGSKVGQINGLTVMSLGDYSFGKPVRITASTYTGVAGIVNVEREVELSGPTHSKGLLILTGFLGNKFAKDKPLSLSATICFEQLYNGIDGDSASSTELYALLSSLSELPINQGIAVTGSINQKGEIQAIGGVNEKIEGFFEICRRRGLTGNQGVMIPKQNIVNLNLHEDVIKAVKEGKFHIYGISTIDEGIEILTGVPAGDIDVPGTVYYLVNQTLKKFIKNVRDNK
;
A
#
# COMPACT_ATOMS: atom_id res chain seq x y z
N MET A 1 35.06 -34.33 35.09
CA MET A 1 35.34 -33.47 33.92
C MET A 1 34.09 -32.91 33.24
N LYS A 2 33.10 -33.74 32.96
CA LYS A 2 31.83 -33.24 32.34
C LYS A 2 31.16 -32.09 33.05
N ASN A 3 31.19 -32.02 34.38
CA ASN A 3 30.51 -31.00 35.19
C ASN A 3 31.03 -29.55 34.97
N ASN A 4 32.24 -29.39 34.42
CA ASN A 4 32.77 -28.03 34.18
C ASN A 4 32.21 -27.32 32.94
N PHE A 5 31.63 -28.08 32.03
CA PHE A 5 31.06 -27.57 30.79
C PHE A 5 29.51 -27.51 30.79
N GLU A 6 28.92 -28.07 31.89
CA GLU A 6 27.46 -28.13 31.99
C GLU A 6 26.87 -26.76 32.34
N ILE A 7 25.85 -26.36 31.61
CA ILE A 7 25.16 -25.08 31.77
C ILE A 7 24.15 -25.26 32.92
N PRO A 8 24.22 -24.43 33.96
CA PRO A 8 23.25 -24.51 35.07
C PRO A 8 21.83 -24.21 34.59
N TYR A 9 20.84 -24.93 35.11
CA TYR A 9 19.42 -24.80 34.72
C TYR A 9 18.89 -23.35 34.80
N LYS A 10 19.45 -22.51 35.68
CA LYS A 10 19.08 -21.09 35.84
C LYS A 10 19.43 -20.24 34.62
N ASN A 11 20.36 -20.67 33.76
CA ASN A 11 20.83 -19.95 32.58
C ASN A 11 20.14 -20.44 31.28
N LEU A 12 19.17 -21.32 31.39
CA LEU A 12 18.50 -21.94 30.25
C LEU A 12 17.30 -21.14 29.75
N LYS A 13 16.91 -20.10 30.48
CA LYS A 13 15.75 -19.25 30.15
C LYS A 13 15.86 -17.94 30.90
N TYR A 14 15.41 -16.87 30.27
CA TYR A 14 15.09 -15.63 30.96
C TYR A 14 13.86 -15.83 31.86
N THR A 15 13.94 -15.43 33.12
CA THR A 15 12.83 -15.45 34.05
C THR A 15 12.54 -14.01 34.49
N CYS A 16 11.32 -13.54 34.24
CA CYS A 16 10.92 -12.20 34.64
C CYS A 16 10.41 -12.19 36.09
N ASP A 17 10.93 -11.28 36.91
CA ASP A 17 10.39 -11.06 38.25
C ASP A 17 9.08 -10.25 38.17
N PRO A 18 7.92 -10.81 38.57
CA PRO A 18 6.66 -10.10 38.55
C PRO A 18 6.62 -8.82 39.40
N SER A 19 7.56 -8.66 40.35
CA SER A 19 7.65 -7.48 41.23
C SER A 19 8.07 -6.18 40.49
N VAL A 20 8.64 -6.32 39.30
CA VAL A 20 8.91 -5.19 38.37
C VAL A 20 7.62 -4.43 38.02
N PHE A 21 6.52 -5.16 37.92
CA PHE A 21 5.20 -4.60 37.63
C PHE A 21 4.50 -4.17 38.91
N LYS A 22 4.49 -2.85 39.17
CA LYS A 22 3.94 -2.23 40.40
C LYS A 22 2.42 -2.07 40.38
N PHE A 23 1.71 -2.77 39.52
CA PHE A 23 0.26 -2.79 39.40
C PHE A 23 -0.30 -4.19 39.68
N MET A 24 -1.58 -4.28 39.97
CA MET A 24 -2.25 -5.59 40.15
C MET A 24 -2.65 -6.16 38.80
N THR A 25 -3.18 -5.31 37.90
CA THR A 25 -3.59 -5.66 36.56
C THR A 25 -3.21 -4.58 35.56
N THR A 26 -3.14 -4.93 34.27
CA THR A 26 -2.86 -3.96 33.20
C THR A 26 -3.90 -2.85 33.10
N ALA A 27 -5.11 -3.01 33.65
CA ALA A 27 -6.11 -1.97 33.72
C ALA A 27 -5.67 -0.76 34.60
N ASP A 28 -4.73 -0.98 35.53
CA ASP A 28 -4.21 0.06 36.43
C ASP A 28 -3.06 0.88 35.77
N VAL A 29 -2.63 0.49 34.53
CA VAL A 29 -1.50 1.12 33.85
C VAL A 29 -1.96 2.42 33.20
N LYS A 30 -1.34 3.54 33.56
CA LYS A 30 -1.55 4.82 32.83
C LYS A 30 -0.85 4.72 31.47
N SER A 31 -1.63 4.75 30.40
CA SER A 31 -1.12 4.67 29.03
C SER A 31 -0.24 5.87 28.69
N ASN A 32 1.08 5.66 28.63
CA ASN A 32 2.05 6.55 28.03
C ASN A 32 2.93 5.79 27.02
N TYR A 33 2.34 4.83 26.31
CA TYR A 33 3.06 4.03 25.33
C TYR A 33 3.67 4.90 24.24
N LYS A 34 5.01 4.89 24.18
CA LYS A 34 5.80 5.70 23.22
C LYS A 34 6.52 4.86 22.16
N GLY A 35 6.09 3.62 21.96
CA GLY A 35 6.78 2.71 21.03
C GLY A 35 7.96 1.99 21.69
N LEU A 36 7.76 0.72 22.07
CA LEU A 36 8.78 -0.14 22.69
C LEU A 36 10.02 -0.25 21.81
N GLY A 37 11.15 0.25 22.27
CA GLY A 37 12.44 0.12 21.58
C GLY A 37 12.60 0.93 20.30
N GLN A 38 11.61 1.77 19.92
CA GLN A 38 11.56 2.42 18.60
C GLN A 38 12.08 3.87 18.58
N GLN A 39 12.88 4.29 19.59
CA GLN A 39 13.32 5.69 19.75
C GLN A 39 14.02 6.23 18.50
N ARG A 40 14.88 5.43 17.85
CA ARG A 40 15.60 5.80 16.62
C ARG A 40 14.63 5.98 15.44
N GLY A 41 13.74 5.01 15.25
CA GLY A 41 12.75 5.04 14.19
C GLY A 41 11.78 6.22 14.35
N ILE A 42 11.31 6.44 15.58
CA ILE A 42 10.41 7.57 15.92
C ILE A 42 11.10 8.92 15.64
N ALA A 43 12.34 9.12 16.11
CA ALA A 43 13.07 10.36 15.85
C ALA A 43 13.30 10.58 14.34
N SER A 44 13.58 9.53 13.59
CA SER A 44 13.72 9.61 12.13
C SER A 44 12.41 9.94 11.43
N LEU A 45 11.28 9.40 11.90
CA LEU A 45 9.94 9.71 11.40
C LEU A 45 9.59 11.18 11.68
N GLU A 46 9.76 11.64 12.91
CA GLU A 46 9.53 13.03 13.32
C GLU A 46 10.34 14.02 12.49
N PHE A 47 11.63 13.73 12.29
CA PHE A 47 12.48 14.53 11.42
C PHE A 47 11.97 14.52 9.98
N GLY A 48 11.67 13.34 9.40
CA GLY A 48 11.18 13.21 8.03
C GLY A 48 9.87 13.95 7.78
N LEU A 49 8.98 13.98 8.77
CA LEU A 49 7.71 14.71 8.69
C LEU A 49 7.87 16.23 8.87
N SER A 50 8.96 16.68 9.51
CA SER A 50 9.24 18.12 9.68
C SER A 50 9.87 18.78 8.45
N VAL A 51 10.40 17.99 7.50
CA VAL A 51 11.07 18.51 6.29
C VAL A 51 10.05 18.78 5.19
N ASP A 52 9.78 20.02 4.86
CA ASP A 52 8.82 20.42 3.81
C ASP A 52 9.43 20.52 2.40
N THR A 53 10.64 19.95 2.20
CA THR A 53 11.33 20.01 0.91
C THR A 53 10.92 18.86 -0.01
N LYS A 54 10.85 19.14 -1.32
CA LYS A 54 10.55 18.14 -2.36
C LYS A 54 11.48 16.92 -2.29
N GLY A 55 10.91 15.74 -2.43
CA GLY A 55 11.64 14.46 -2.42
C GLY A 55 11.94 13.92 -1.02
N TYR A 56 11.52 14.59 0.05
CA TYR A 56 11.66 14.11 1.42
C TYR A 56 10.41 13.35 1.88
N ASN A 57 9.90 12.44 1.01
CA ASN A 57 8.95 11.44 1.46
C ASN A 57 9.64 10.38 2.30
N VAL A 58 8.87 9.62 3.05
CA VAL A 58 9.35 8.66 4.04
C VAL A 58 9.13 7.24 3.53
N TYR A 59 10.16 6.39 3.61
CA TYR A 59 9.99 4.94 3.59
C TYR A 59 10.19 4.41 4.99
N LEU A 60 9.17 3.73 5.52
CA LEU A 60 9.18 3.14 6.85
C LEU A 60 9.28 1.62 6.74
N GLU A 61 10.40 1.08 7.21
CA GLU A 61 10.63 -0.37 7.22
C GLU A 61 10.57 -0.95 8.63
N GLY A 62 10.42 -2.25 8.69
CA GLY A 62 10.45 -3.01 9.93
C GLY A 62 9.72 -4.34 9.78
N PRO A 63 9.86 -5.25 10.76
CA PRO A 63 9.22 -6.56 10.75
C PRO A 63 7.69 -6.44 10.66
N THR A 64 7.06 -7.46 10.08
CA THR A 64 5.60 -7.57 10.11
C THR A 64 5.12 -7.68 11.56
N GLY A 65 4.04 -6.98 11.89
CA GLY A 65 3.49 -6.98 13.26
C GLY A 65 4.26 -6.12 14.27
N SER A 66 5.23 -5.29 13.85
CA SER A 66 5.96 -4.37 14.74
C SER A 66 5.18 -3.09 15.13
N GLY A 67 3.89 -2.99 14.75
CA GLY A 67 3.05 -1.83 15.06
C GLY A 67 3.35 -0.57 14.24
N LYS A 68 4.22 -0.66 13.23
CA LYS A 68 4.67 0.49 12.41
C LYS A 68 3.54 1.28 11.77
N THR A 69 2.53 0.61 11.23
CA THR A 69 1.37 1.24 10.59
C THR A 69 0.50 1.97 11.62
N THR A 70 0.16 1.28 12.72
CA THR A 70 -0.66 1.83 13.81
C THR A 70 0.02 3.04 14.44
N TYR A 71 1.30 2.91 14.80
CA TYR A 71 2.07 4.02 15.38
C TYR A 71 2.14 5.22 14.44
N THR A 72 2.44 4.98 13.15
CA THR A 72 2.53 6.05 12.16
C THR A 72 1.21 6.79 12.03
N LYS A 73 0.09 6.07 11.97
CA LYS A 73 -1.24 6.66 11.89
C LYS A 73 -1.57 7.49 13.12
N GLU A 74 -1.41 6.94 14.33
CA GLU A 74 -1.65 7.65 15.59
C GLU A 74 -0.79 8.91 15.73
N TYR A 75 0.49 8.81 15.34
CA TYR A 75 1.41 9.94 15.37
C TYR A 75 0.98 11.04 14.37
N LEU A 76 0.61 10.65 13.15
CA LEU A 76 0.13 11.57 12.12
C LEU A 76 -1.19 12.22 12.53
N ASP A 77 -2.13 11.46 13.07
CA ASP A 77 -3.42 11.99 13.57
C ASP A 77 -3.21 13.06 14.67
N LYS A 78 -2.18 12.89 15.49
CA LYS A 78 -1.83 13.87 16.54
C LYS A 78 -1.24 15.14 15.95
N ILE A 79 -0.24 15.04 15.04
CA ILE A 79 0.41 16.24 14.49
C ILE A 79 -0.45 16.94 13.44
N SER A 80 -1.26 16.21 12.70
CA SER A 80 -2.15 16.78 11.68
C SER A 80 -3.12 17.80 12.25
N ARG A 81 -3.62 17.58 13.47
CA ARG A 81 -4.53 18.51 14.18
C ARG A 81 -3.91 19.87 14.46
N THR A 82 -2.58 19.97 14.47
CA THR A 82 -1.86 21.24 14.68
C THR A 82 -1.63 22.01 13.37
N LYS A 83 -1.86 21.38 12.23
CA LYS A 83 -1.67 21.97 10.90
C LYS A 83 -2.93 22.69 10.44
N LYS A 84 -2.81 23.56 9.43
CA LYS A 84 -3.94 24.24 8.82
C LYS A 84 -4.78 23.28 8.00
N VAL A 85 -6.10 23.47 8.02
CA VAL A 85 -7.01 22.77 7.12
C VAL A 85 -6.73 23.21 5.67
N PRO A 86 -6.54 22.30 4.72
CA PRO A 86 -6.31 22.64 3.31
C PRO A 86 -7.59 23.19 2.65
N PRO A 87 -7.45 23.84 1.48
CA PRO A 87 -8.58 24.41 0.77
C PRO A 87 -9.52 23.34 0.21
N ASP A 88 -10.80 23.69 0.02
CA ASP A 88 -11.70 22.93 -0.83
C ASP A 88 -11.31 23.08 -2.29
N TRP A 89 -11.59 22.06 -3.09
CA TRP A 89 -11.42 22.09 -4.53
C TRP A 89 -12.76 21.87 -5.23
N VAL A 90 -13.06 22.73 -6.20
CA VAL A 90 -14.24 22.59 -7.05
C VAL A 90 -13.84 22.64 -8.52
N TYR A 91 -14.58 21.90 -9.36
CA TYR A 91 -14.52 22.07 -10.80
C TYR A 91 -15.76 22.79 -11.32
N VAL A 92 -15.54 23.70 -12.26
CA VAL A 92 -16.60 24.45 -12.93
C VAL A 92 -16.42 24.37 -14.43
N TYR A 93 -17.50 24.62 -15.16
CA TYR A 93 -17.49 24.66 -16.61
C TYR A 93 -16.58 25.77 -17.15
N ASN A 94 -15.87 25.47 -18.22
CA ASN A 94 -15.03 26.42 -18.93
C ASN A 94 -15.77 26.90 -20.19
N PHE A 95 -16.17 28.17 -20.22
CA PHE A 95 -16.90 28.73 -21.33
C PHE A 95 -16.04 29.00 -22.56
N ASP A 96 -14.71 29.03 -22.43
CA ASP A 96 -13.75 29.17 -23.51
C ASP A 96 -13.40 27.84 -24.17
N ASP A 97 -13.22 26.77 -23.36
CA ASP A 97 -13.01 25.39 -23.82
C ASP A 97 -13.76 24.39 -22.94
N PRO A 98 -14.90 23.85 -23.40
CA PRO A 98 -15.71 22.89 -22.64
C PRO A 98 -14.97 21.61 -22.24
N ASN A 99 -13.89 21.25 -22.95
CA ASN A 99 -13.11 20.04 -22.67
C ASN A 99 -12.08 20.23 -21.55
N GLU A 100 -11.84 21.48 -21.13
CA GLU A 100 -10.87 21.82 -20.08
C GLU A 100 -11.56 22.47 -18.85
N PRO A 101 -12.30 21.71 -18.02
CA PRO A 101 -12.93 22.25 -16.82
C PRO A 101 -11.93 22.94 -15.91
N VAL A 102 -12.34 24.05 -15.30
CA VAL A 102 -11.48 24.91 -14.47
C VAL A 102 -11.50 24.44 -13.01
N ALA A 103 -10.34 24.23 -12.42
CA ALA A 103 -10.16 23.94 -11.00
C ALA A 103 -10.09 25.25 -10.19
N ILE A 104 -10.91 25.36 -9.16
CA ILE A 104 -10.93 26.52 -8.25
C ILE A 104 -10.64 26.05 -6.83
N SER A 105 -9.67 26.70 -6.19
CA SER A 105 -9.35 26.53 -4.79
C SER A 105 -10.14 27.53 -3.96
N LEU A 106 -10.82 27.04 -2.91
CA LEU A 106 -11.64 27.84 -1.98
C LEU A 106 -11.21 27.53 -0.54
N THR A 107 -11.47 28.45 0.38
CA THR A 107 -11.23 28.17 1.81
C THR A 107 -12.12 27.01 2.26
N ALA A 108 -11.63 26.16 3.17
CA ALA A 108 -12.37 25.02 3.69
C ALA A 108 -13.80 25.41 4.13
N GLY A 109 -14.80 24.67 3.65
CA GLY A 109 -16.23 24.94 3.84
C GLY A 109 -16.84 26.01 2.92
N GLU A 110 -16.05 26.71 2.10
CA GLU A 110 -16.59 27.60 1.08
C GLU A 110 -17.01 26.87 -0.19
N GLY A 111 -16.43 25.68 -0.47
CA GLY A 111 -16.78 24.87 -1.63
C GLY A 111 -18.25 24.43 -1.60
N ILE A 112 -18.71 23.91 -0.47
CA ILE A 112 -20.12 23.54 -0.30
C ILE A 112 -21.04 24.75 -0.39
N LYS A 113 -20.66 25.88 0.22
CA LYS A 113 -21.44 27.13 0.14
C LYS A 113 -21.54 27.65 -1.31
N PHE A 114 -20.47 27.53 -2.08
CA PHE A 114 -20.46 27.91 -3.49
C PHE A 114 -21.36 27.00 -4.31
N LYS A 115 -21.29 25.69 -4.12
CA LYS A 115 -22.18 24.73 -4.76
C LYS A 115 -23.66 25.06 -4.46
N ASP A 116 -24.01 25.20 -3.17
CA ASP A 116 -25.39 25.46 -2.73
C ASP A 116 -25.91 26.83 -3.26
N SER A 117 -25.02 27.86 -3.25
CA SER A 117 -25.36 29.19 -3.79
C SER A 117 -25.61 29.15 -5.29
N MET A 118 -24.86 28.34 -6.04
CA MET A 118 -25.07 28.16 -7.48
C MET A 118 -26.31 27.33 -7.80
N GLU A 119 -26.63 26.29 -7.03
CA GLU A 119 -27.87 25.53 -7.18
C GLU A 119 -29.10 26.43 -6.92
N LYS A 120 -29.00 27.25 -5.88
CA LYS A 120 -30.05 28.27 -5.61
C LYS A 120 -30.12 29.30 -6.73
N PHE A 121 -28.98 29.81 -7.20
CA PHE A 121 -28.92 30.75 -8.32
C PHE A 121 -29.62 30.19 -9.55
N ILE A 122 -29.31 28.95 -9.94
CA ILE A 122 -29.93 28.28 -11.11
C ILE A 122 -31.44 28.19 -10.94
N LYS A 123 -31.92 27.82 -9.76
CA LYS A 123 -33.36 27.71 -9.46
C LYS A 123 -34.06 29.08 -9.52
N ASP A 124 -33.49 30.07 -8.84
CA ASP A 124 -34.09 31.41 -8.73
C ASP A 124 -34.06 32.16 -10.06
N ILE A 125 -32.92 32.13 -10.78
CA ILE A 125 -32.80 32.81 -12.07
C ILE A 125 -33.70 32.20 -13.15
N ARG A 126 -33.88 30.87 -13.14
CA ARG A 126 -34.82 30.16 -14.03
C ARG A 126 -36.27 30.61 -13.78
N HIS A 127 -36.63 30.74 -12.52
CA HIS A 127 -37.95 31.21 -12.12
C HIS A 127 -38.17 32.67 -12.52
N ASP A 128 -37.22 33.55 -12.19
CA ASP A 128 -37.33 34.97 -12.40
C ASP A 128 -37.30 35.34 -13.87
N ILE A 129 -36.43 34.75 -14.70
CA ILE A 129 -36.43 34.95 -16.15
C ILE A 129 -37.80 34.57 -16.72
N LYS A 130 -38.34 33.39 -16.36
CA LYS A 130 -39.63 32.94 -16.87
C LYS A 130 -40.77 33.86 -16.46
N ASN A 131 -40.79 34.33 -15.22
CA ASN A 131 -41.85 35.23 -14.74
C ASN A 131 -41.70 36.65 -15.36
N THR A 132 -40.49 37.17 -15.42
CA THR A 132 -40.23 38.49 -16.01
C THR A 132 -40.69 38.55 -17.45
N PHE A 133 -40.42 37.54 -18.26
CA PHE A 133 -40.84 37.53 -19.68
C PHE A 133 -42.27 37.10 -19.92
N LYS A 134 -43.02 36.61 -18.91
CA LYS A 134 -44.46 36.37 -18.97
C LYS A 134 -45.31 37.49 -18.41
N SER A 135 -44.74 38.59 -17.95
CA SER A 135 -45.53 39.71 -17.38
C SER A 135 -46.27 40.49 -18.48
N ASP A 136 -47.53 40.88 -18.25
CA ASP A 136 -48.38 41.64 -19.17
C ASP A 136 -47.76 42.97 -19.61
N ASP A 137 -46.97 43.58 -18.75
CA ASP A 137 -46.28 44.84 -19.05
C ASP A 137 -45.18 44.69 -20.10
N LEU A 138 -44.51 43.54 -20.11
CA LEU A 138 -43.47 43.21 -21.08
C LEU A 138 -44.02 42.78 -22.44
N GLU A 139 -45.20 42.14 -22.49
CA GLU A 139 -45.89 41.89 -23.73
C GLU A 139 -46.41 43.20 -24.37
N LYS A 140 -46.83 44.18 -23.55
CA LYS A 140 -47.16 45.52 -24.05
C LYS A 140 -45.98 46.25 -24.69
N GLU A 141 -44.82 46.25 -24.04
CA GLU A 141 -43.59 46.87 -24.57
C GLU A 141 -43.12 46.22 -25.88
N LYS A 142 -43.13 44.88 -25.96
CA LYS A 142 -42.84 44.15 -27.21
C LYS A 142 -43.85 44.52 -28.32
N SER A 143 -45.12 44.64 -27.98
CA SER A 143 -46.15 45.02 -28.93
C SER A 143 -45.97 46.47 -29.42
N ILE A 144 -45.51 47.40 -28.59
CA ILE A 144 -45.17 48.78 -28.95
C ILE A 144 -44.01 48.77 -29.97
N ILE A 145 -42.92 48.05 -29.73
CA ILE A 145 -41.82 47.94 -30.67
C ILE A 145 -42.31 47.37 -32.02
N THR A 146 -42.97 46.23 -31.96
CA THR A 146 -43.48 45.59 -33.19
C THR A 146 -44.41 46.50 -33.98
N ARG A 147 -45.32 47.24 -33.33
CA ARG A 147 -46.23 48.18 -33.96
C ARG A 147 -45.47 49.34 -34.62
N GLU A 148 -44.43 49.91 -33.97
CA GLU A 148 -43.58 50.95 -34.54
C GLU A 148 -42.96 50.49 -35.89
N PHE A 149 -42.47 49.31 -35.96
CA PHE A 149 -41.85 48.75 -37.18
C PHE A 149 -42.92 48.38 -38.22
N GLU A 150 -44.07 47.86 -37.83
CA GLU A 150 -45.19 47.58 -38.77
C GLU A 150 -45.71 48.91 -39.39
N GLU A 151 -45.86 49.96 -38.62
CA GLU A 151 -46.27 51.31 -39.14
C GLU A 151 -45.24 51.82 -40.18
N ARG A 152 -43.94 51.57 -39.99
CA ARG A 152 -42.87 51.91 -40.96
C ARG A 152 -42.95 51.07 -42.23
N LYS A 153 -43.26 49.74 -42.14
CA LYS A 153 -43.47 48.87 -43.30
C LYS A 153 -44.68 49.27 -44.10
N GLU A 154 -45.80 49.54 -43.41
CA GLU A 154 -47.03 50.03 -44.09
C GLU A 154 -46.78 51.33 -44.85
N LYS A 155 -45.98 52.24 -44.28
CA LYS A 155 -45.57 53.45 -44.96
C LYS A 155 -44.78 53.21 -46.23
N LEU A 156 -43.80 52.28 -46.15
CA LEU A 156 -42.97 51.88 -47.33
C LEU A 156 -43.85 51.26 -48.44
N LEU A 157 -44.79 50.39 -48.05
CA LEU A 157 -45.72 49.75 -48.98
C LEU A 157 -46.70 50.77 -49.56
N SER A 158 -47.21 51.75 -48.76
CA SER A 158 -48.03 52.83 -49.23
C SER A 158 -47.33 53.73 -50.29
N ASP A 159 -46.11 54.09 -49.98
CA ASP A 159 -45.30 54.95 -50.88
C ASP A 159 -44.93 54.21 -52.19
N LEU A 160 -44.61 52.87 -52.07
CA LEU A 160 -44.41 52.01 -53.23
C LEU A 160 -45.66 51.97 -54.13
N ASN A 161 -46.84 51.80 -53.48
CA ASN A 161 -48.09 51.72 -54.22
C ASN A 161 -48.43 53.04 -54.90
N LYS A 162 -48.15 54.16 -54.28
CA LYS A 162 -48.29 55.51 -54.90
C LYS A 162 -47.35 55.73 -56.08
N LYS A 163 -46.11 55.23 -55.97
CA LYS A 163 -45.14 55.29 -57.07
C LYS A 163 -45.54 54.38 -58.21
N SER A 164 -45.86 53.16 -57.95
CA SER A 164 -46.31 52.16 -58.91
C SER A 164 -47.56 52.56 -59.67
N ALA A 165 -48.49 53.22 -58.98
CA ALA A 165 -49.73 53.79 -59.62
C ALA A 165 -49.40 54.81 -60.72
N LYS A 166 -48.33 55.58 -60.62
CA LYS A 166 -47.89 56.48 -61.69
C LYS A 166 -47.46 55.75 -62.99
N TYR A 167 -47.02 54.50 -62.84
CA TYR A 167 -46.65 53.67 -63.96
C TYR A 167 -47.81 52.77 -64.42
N GLY A 168 -48.98 52.85 -63.76
CA GLY A 168 -50.14 52.07 -64.09
C GLY A 168 -50.20 50.70 -63.49
N PHE A 169 -49.62 50.51 -62.32
CA PHE A 169 -49.62 49.27 -61.56
C PHE A 169 -50.15 49.48 -60.12
N GLN A 170 -50.86 48.47 -59.60
CA GLN A 170 -51.17 48.33 -58.18
C GLN A 170 -50.29 47.26 -57.59
N VAL A 171 -49.64 47.57 -56.48
CA VAL A 171 -48.83 46.58 -55.69
C VAL A 171 -49.65 46.07 -54.54
N LYS A 172 -49.65 44.78 -54.37
CA LYS A 172 -50.27 44.12 -53.21
C LYS A 172 -49.23 43.28 -52.50
N SER A 173 -49.23 43.31 -51.17
CA SER A 173 -48.44 42.45 -50.31
C SER A 173 -49.31 41.27 -49.88
N SER A 174 -48.67 40.02 -49.87
CA SER A 174 -49.24 38.80 -49.30
C SER A 174 -48.19 38.09 -48.45
N GLU A 175 -48.57 37.04 -47.78
CA GLU A 175 -47.65 36.20 -47.00
C GLU A 175 -46.51 35.57 -47.84
N THR A 176 -46.74 35.42 -49.15
CA THR A 176 -45.80 34.82 -50.10
C THR A 176 -44.89 35.87 -50.82
N GLY A 177 -45.15 37.17 -50.64
CA GLY A 177 -44.37 38.23 -51.29
C GLY A 177 -45.20 39.41 -51.75
N ILE A 178 -44.50 40.39 -52.41
CA ILE A 178 -45.07 41.56 -53.02
C ILE A 178 -45.21 41.29 -54.51
N TYR A 179 -46.42 41.43 -55.02
CA TYR A 179 -46.74 41.31 -56.48
C TYR A 179 -47.44 42.52 -57.01
N MET A 180 -47.24 42.80 -58.26
CA MET A 180 -47.87 43.93 -58.97
C MET A 180 -48.91 43.49 -59.95
N MET A 181 -49.97 44.28 -60.10
CA MET A 181 -51.07 44.05 -61.04
C MET A 181 -51.24 45.31 -61.87
N PRO A 182 -51.37 45.20 -63.21
CA PRO A 182 -51.57 46.33 -64.11
C PRO A 182 -52.97 46.97 -63.96
N ILE A 183 -53.05 48.30 -64.00
CA ILE A 183 -54.26 49.07 -64.00
C ILE A 183 -54.48 49.63 -65.39
N ILE A 184 -55.50 49.19 -66.08
CA ILE A 184 -55.93 49.66 -67.42
C ILE A 184 -57.34 50.23 -67.35
N ASN A 185 -57.52 51.44 -67.86
CA ASN A 185 -58.80 52.16 -67.81
C ASN A 185 -59.40 52.26 -66.40
N GLY A 186 -58.54 52.43 -65.35
CA GLY A 186 -58.97 52.58 -63.97
C GLY A 186 -59.39 51.23 -63.27
N LYS A 187 -59.23 50.07 -63.92
CA LYS A 187 -59.50 48.78 -63.34
C LYS A 187 -58.22 47.92 -63.27
N VAL A 188 -58.09 47.27 -62.17
CA VAL A 188 -56.99 46.28 -61.98
C VAL A 188 -57.34 45.04 -62.74
N ILE A 189 -56.40 44.62 -63.63
CA ILE A 189 -56.57 43.49 -64.53
C ILE A 189 -55.77 42.26 -64.07
N LYS A 190 -56.40 41.04 -64.20
CA LYS A 190 -55.75 39.82 -63.90
C LYS A 190 -54.85 39.35 -65.05
N GLU A 191 -53.90 38.45 -64.75
CA GLU A 191 -52.92 37.95 -65.72
C GLU A 191 -53.59 37.36 -67.01
N ASP A 192 -54.67 36.62 -66.86
CA ASP A 192 -55.47 36.07 -67.99
C ASP A 192 -56.13 37.07 -68.85
N GLU A 193 -56.42 38.29 -68.35
CA GLU A 193 -56.98 39.42 -69.05
C GLU A 193 -55.90 40.25 -69.68
N PHE A 194 -54.75 40.34 -69.12
CA PHE A 194 -53.58 41.02 -69.63
C PHE A 194 -53.03 40.33 -70.87
N GLU A 195 -53.06 39.02 -70.91
CA GLU A 195 -52.64 38.23 -72.08
C GLU A 195 -53.50 38.45 -73.34
N LYS A 196 -54.73 38.93 -73.19
CA LYS A 196 -55.64 39.23 -74.35
C LYS A 196 -55.52 40.60 -74.94
N LEU A 197 -54.61 41.43 -74.47
CA LEU A 197 -54.44 42.80 -74.93
C LEU A 197 -53.59 42.90 -76.19
N ASP A 198 -53.71 44.06 -76.95
CA ASP A 198 -52.95 44.34 -78.18
C ASP A 198 -51.41 44.32 -77.84
N ALA A 199 -50.63 43.80 -78.77
CA ALA A 199 -49.17 43.62 -78.63
C ALA A 199 -48.44 44.98 -78.39
N LYS A 200 -48.95 46.10 -78.82
CA LYS A 200 -48.36 47.43 -78.53
C LYS A 200 -48.56 47.83 -77.04
N VAL A 201 -49.74 47.57 -76.51
CA VAL A 201 -50.08 47.89 -75.11
C VAL A 201 -49.31 47.01 -74.19
N LYS A 202 -49.17 45.69 -74.53
CA LYS A 202 -48.39 44.73 -73.70
C LYS A 202 -46.93 45.20 -73.55
N LYS A 203 -46.29 45.56 -74.68
CA LYS A 203 -44.89 45.97 -74.62
C LYS A 203 -44.65 47.25 -73.81
N GLU A 204 -45.60 48.21 -73.85
CA GLU A 204 -45.56 49.43 -73.02
C GLU A 204 -45.66 49.16 -71.56
N TYR A 205 -46.47 48.15 -71.14
CA TYR A 205 -46.58 47.75 -69.76
C TYR A 205 -45.41 46.85 -69.34
N GLU A 206 -44.82 46.03 -70.24
CA GLU A 206 -43.62 45.26 -69.96
C GLU A 206 -42.45 46.19 -69.66
N ASP A 207 -42.15 47.21 -70.47
CA ASP A 207 -41.09 48.20 -70.19
C ASP A 207 -41.34 48.94 -68.88
N LYS A 208 -42.56 49.26 -68.52
CA LYS A 208 -42.91 49.95 -67.27
C LYS A 208 -42.85 48.97 -66.10
N SER A 209 -43.07 47.67 -66.31
CA SER A 209 -43.02 46.64 -65.32
C SER A 209 -41.62 46.47 -64.76
N GLU A 210 -40.56 46.51 -65.58
CA GLU A 210 -39.17 46.47 -65.17
C GLU A 210 -38.83 47.53 -64.14
N ILE A 211 -39.32 48.76 -64.32
CA ILE A 211 -39.09 49.89 -63.39
C ILE A 211 -39.78 49.62 -62.06
N VAL A 212 -41.01 49.15 -62.09
CA VAL A 212 -41.79 48.78 -60.87
C VAL A 212 -41.18 47.64 -60.18
N GLN A 213 -40.65 46.63 -60.93
CA GLN A 213 -39.94 45.47 -60.34
C GLN A 213 -38.70 45.89 -59.57
N GLN A 214 -37.90 46.86 -60.13
CA GLN A 214 -36.74 47.38 -59.43
C GLN A 214 -37.12 48.07 -58.07
N GLU A 215 -38.19 48.89 -58.10
CA GLU A 215 -38.72 49.60 -56.93
C GLU A 215 -39.22 48.54 -55.87
N ILE A 216 -39.89 47.48 -56.32
CA ILE A 216 -40.32 46.37 -55.42
C ILE A 216 -39.15 45.73 -54.79
N ILE A 217 -38.06 45.35 -55.52
CA ILE A 217 -36.84 44.75 -55.01
C ILE A 217 -36.20 45.65 -53.97
N GLU A 218 -36.15 47.01 -54.26
CA GLU A 218 -35.59 47.93 -53.28
C GLU A 218 -36.38 48.03 -52.00
N VAL A 219 -37.72 48.00 -52.08
CA VAL A 219 -38.60 48.06 -50.93
C VAL A 219 -38.58 46.75 -50.16
N ILE A 220 -38.53 45.59 -50.82
CA ILE A 220 -38.30 44.30 -50.17
C ILE A 220 -36.99 44.31 -49.36
N SER A 221 -35.91 44.85 -49.95
CA SER A 221 -34.64 44.96 -49.22
C SER A 221 -34.75 45.89 -48.00
N LYS A 222 -35.47 47.02 -48.11
CA LYS A 222 -35.74 47.94 -46.98
C LYS A 222 -36.63 47.28 -45.89
N ILE A 223 -37.64 46.51 -46.28
CA ILE A 223 -38.52 45.80 -45.36
C ILE A 223 -37.69 44.76 -44.61
N LYS A 224 -36.85 43.97 -45.32
CA LYS A 224 -35.96 43.01 -44.69
C LYS A 224 -35.02 43.66 -43.69
N ALA A 225 -34.42 44.80 -44.06
CA ALA A 225 -33.57 45.57 -43.16
C ALA A 225 -34.31 46.06 -41.91
N LEU A 226 -35.59 46.47 -42.06
CA LEU A 226 -36.46 46.84 -40.93
C LEU A 226 -36.82 45.64 -40.03
N ASP A 227 -37.03 44.46 -40.63
CA ASP A 227 -37.26 43.20 -39.86
C ASP A 227 -36.04 42.85 -39.04
N ASP A 228 -34.85 42.89 -39.64
CA ASP A 228 -33.58 42.66 -38.97
C ASP A 228 -33.34 43.73 -37.84
N GLU A 229 -33.68 45.03 -38.07
CA GLU A 229 -33.60 46.08 -37.05
C GLU A 229 -34.59 45.87 -35.89
N ALA A 230 -35.81 45.45 -36.18
CA ALA A 230 -36.82 45.11 -35.18
C ALA A 230 -36.41 43.93 -34.29
N GLU A 231 -35.90 42.88 -34.94
CA GLU A 231 -35.40 41.71 -34.23
C GLU A 231 -34.22 42.05 -33.31
N ASN A 232 -33.26 42.80 -33.80
CA ASN A 232 -32.12 43.30 -33.03
C ASN A 232 -32.57 44.14 -31.83
N ARG A 233 -33.52 45.06 -32.01
CA ARG A 233 -34.02 45.93 -30.94
C ARG A 233 -34.81 45.14 -29.86
N ILE A 234 -35.57 44.16 -30.26
CA ILE A 234 -36.23 43.23 -29.32
C ILE A 234 -35.21 42.40 -28.55
N ASN A 235 -34.16 41.92 -29.22
CA ASN A 235 -33.09 41.14 -28.55
C ASN A 235 -32.27 42.02 -27.57
N ASP A 236 -31.92 43.26 -27.96
CA ASP A 236 -31.25 44.20 -27.07
C ASP A 236 -32.10 44.52 -25.82
N TRP A 237 -33.39 44.76 -26.02
CA TRP A 237 -34.31 44.98 -24.93
C TRP A 237 -34.43 43.78 -23.99
N ARG A 238 -34.59 42.55 -24.54
CA ARG A 238 -34.57 41.30 -23.75
C ARG A 238 -33.28 41.15 -22.94
N THR A 239 -32.15 41.44 -23.58
CA THR A 239 -30.82 41.36 -22.97
C THR A 239 -30.66 42.36 -21.83
N ASN A 240 -31.15 43.58 -21.97
CA ASN A 240 -31.08 44.58 -20.91
C ASN A 240 -31.91 44.23 -19.67
N ILE A 241 -33.11 43.68 -19.86
CA ILE A 241 -33.95 43.19 -18.75
C ILE A 241 -33.29 41.99 -18.03
N ALA A 242 -32.85 41.00 -18.80
CA ALA A 242 -32.12 39.85 -18.26
C ALA A 242 -30.87 40.26 -17.49
N LEU A 243 -30.14 41.28 -18.00
CA LEU A 243 -28.93 41.79 -17.36
C LEU A 243 -29.20 42.32 -15.95
N LEU A 244 -30.28 43.03 -15.72
CA LEU A 244 -30.65 43.54 -14.38
C LEU A 244 -30.96 42.39 -13.43
N THR A 245 -31.78 41.43 -13.86
CA THR A 245 -32.15 40.23 -13.07
C THR A 245 -30.92 39.41 -12.71
N ILE A 246 -30.08 39.06 -13.71
CA ILE A 246 -28.89 38.25 -13.52
C ILE A 246 -27.88 38.93 -12.58
N THR A 247 -27.67 40.24 -12.74
CA THR A 247 -26.65 40.99 -11.96
C THR A 247 -26.96 40.95 -10.47
N GLY A 248 -28.22 41.05 -10.06
CA GLY A 248 -28.64 40.94 -8.65
C GLY A 248 -28.30 39.57 -8.05
N HIS A 249 -28.64 38.49 -8.76
CA HIS A 249 -28.34 37.13 -8.30
C HIS A 249 -26.83 36.83 -8.27
N ILE A 250 -26.06 37.28 -9.23
CA ILE A 250 -24.59 37.15 -9.24
C ILE A 250 -23.97 37.91 -8.06
N TYR A 251 -24.45 39.09 -7.75
CA TYR A 251 -23.99 39.88 -6.61
C TYR A 251 -24.24 39.08 -5.30
N TYR A 252 -25.42 38.48 -5.16
CA TYR A 252 -25.72 37.60 -4.00
C TYR A 252 -24.76 36.44 -3.87
N VAL A 253 -24.45 35.72 -4.96
CA VAL A 253 -23.45 34.63 -4.93
C VAL A 253 -22.07 35.16 -4.54
N LYS A 254 -21.64 36.28 -5.12
CA LYS A 254 -20.34 36.92 -4.78
C LYS A 254 -20.25 37.39 -3.32
N SER A 255 -21.36 37.85 -2.74
CA SER A 255 -21.38 38.32 -1.34
C SER A 255 -21.23 37.22 -0.31
N ASN A 256 -21.61 35.99 -0.66
CA ASN A 256 -21.53 34.82 0.23
C ASN A 256 -20.15 34.15 0.25
N LEU A 257 -19.21 34.59 -0.59
CA LEU A 257 -17.88 34.00 -0.75
C LEU A 257 -16.79 35.05 -0.54
N LYS A 258 -15.63 34.64 -0.07
CA LYS A 258 -14.42 35.46 -0.07
C LYS A 258 -14.02 35.81 -1.51
N ARG A 259 -13.38 36.95 -1.69
CA ARG A 259 -12.92 37.38 -3.02
C ARG A 259 -12.00 36.34 -3.64
N ASN A 260 -12.44 35.74 -4.73
CA ASN A 260 -11.68 34.79 -5.53
C ASN A 260 -11.78 35.18 -7.01
N LYS A 261 -10.61 35.35 -7.65
CA LYS A 261 -10.53 35.79 -9.05
C LYS A 261 -11.16 34.79 -10.01
N LYS A 262 -10.88 33.46 -9.84
CA LYS A 262 -11.42 32.40 -10.69
C LYS A 262 -12.95 32.28 -10.56
N VAL A 263 -13.49 32.43 -9.35
CA VAL A 263 -14.95 32.48 -9.12
C VAL A 263 -15.56 33.66 -9.88
N SER A 264 -14.93 34.83 -9.83
CA SER A 264 -15.42 35.99 -10.54
C SER A 264 -15.42 35.78 -12.05
N ILE A 265 -14.35 35.22 -12.62
CA ILE A 265 -14.26 34.88 -14.05
C ILE A 265 -15.36 33.89 -14.46
N PHE A 266 -15.57 32.83 -13.65
CA PHE A 266 -16.63 31.86 -13.91
C PHE A 266 -18.02 32.54 -13.91
N LEU A 267 -18.35 33.36 -12.90
CA LEU A 267 -19.64 34.04 -12.79
C LEU A 267 -19.85 35.06 -13.92
N ASP A 268 -18.77 35.69 -14.39
CA ASP A 268 -18.85 36.60 -15.56
C ASP A 268 -19.05 35.78 -16.85
N GLY A 269 -18.51 34.56 -16.94
CA GLY A 269 -18.79 33.60 -18.01
C GLY A 269 -20.25 33.14 -17.99
N VAL A 270 -20.79 32.76 -16.83
CA VAL A 270 -22.22 32.44 -16.66
C VAL A 270 -23.11 33.57 -17.12
N LYS A 271 -22.80 34.82 -16.69
CA LYS A 271 -23.55 35.99 -17.11
C LYS A 271 -23.58 36.17 -18.63
N LYS A 272 -22.41 36.10 -19.29
CA LYS A 272 -22.29 36.23 -20.73
C LYS A 272 -23.03 35.13 -21.47
N ASP A 273 -22.96 33.89 -21.01
CA ASP A 273 -23.60 32.73 -21.64
C ASP A 273 -25.13 32.81 -21.55
N ILE A 274 -25.68 33.17 -20.37
CA ILE A 274 -27.11 33.38 -20.21
C ILE A 274 -27.62 34.48 -21.16
N LEU A 275 -26.92 35.62 -21.20
CA LEU A 275 -27.30 36.73 -22.08
C LEU A 275 -27.25 36.37 -23.59
N LYS A 276 -26.23 35.61 -24.00
CA LYS A 276 -26.09 35.14 -25.38
C LYS A 276 -27.16 34.13 -25.78
N ASN A 277 -27.65 33.33 -24.85
CA ASN A 277 -28.59 32.25 -25.10
C ASN A 277 -29.98 32.53 -24.49
N ILE A 278 -30.33 33.77 -24.20
CA ILE A 278 -31.53 34.13 -23.44
C ILE A 278 -32.82 33.54 -24.02
N SER A 279 -32.95 33.42 -25.33
CA SER A 279 -34.11 32.80 -26.00
C SER A 279 -34.32 31.35 -25.57
N LYS A 280 -33.25 30.58 -25.40
CA LYS A 280 -33.30 29.16 -24.97
C LYS A 280 -33.82 29.00 -23.54
N PHE A 281 -33.72 30.05 -22.71
CA PHE A 281 -34.16 30.06 -21.32
C PHE A 281 -35.61 30.54 -21.13
N ILE A 282 -36.17 31.19 -22.13
CA ILE A 282 -37.56 31.71 -22.15
C ILE A 282 -38.53 30.65 -22.66
N GLU A 283 -38.11 29.80 -23.60
CA GLU A 283 -38.97 28.73 -24.17
C GLU A 283 -39.33 27.66 -23.12
N ASP A 284 -40.61 27.25 -23.13
CA ASP A 284 -41.14 26.28 -22.15
C ASP A 284 -40.59 24.86 -22.36
N ASP A 285 -40.28 24.17 -21.27
CA ASP A 285 -39.83 22.78 -21.21
C ASP A 285 -40.84 21.78 -21.85
N LYS A 286 -42.07 22.19 -22.16
CA LYS A 286 -43.12 21.34 -22.69
C LYS A 286 -42.89 20.83 -24.12
N SER A 287 -41.95 21.41 -24.85
CA SER A 287 -41.56 20.94 -26.18
C SER A 287 -40.53 19.80 -26.19
N LYS A 288 -40.02 19.41 -25.01
CA LYS A 288 -38.91 18.46 -24.87
C LYS A 288 -39.30 17.03 -24.52
N GLU A 289 -40.62 16.72 -24.38
CA GLU A 289 -41.12 15.35 -24.17
C GLU A 289 -41.34 14.54 -25.45
N LYS A 290 -40.92 15.07 -26.61
CA LYS A 290 -40.88 14.21 -27.81
C LYS A 290 -39.57 13.45 -27.85
N ASP A 291 -39.68 12.18 -27.53
CA ASP A 291 -38.68 11.11 -27.50
C ASP A 291 -38.16 10.75 -28.91
N ASP A 292 -37.49 11.67 -29.56
CA ASP A 292 -36.86 11.46 -30.88
C ASP A 292 -35.39 11.05 -30.81
N GLY A 293 -34.93 10.53 -29.65
CA GLY A 293 -33.58 9.96 -29.53
C GLY A 293 -32.45 10.98 -29.57
N VAL A 294 -32.73 12.27 -29.69
CA VAL A 294 -31.73 13.35 -29.68
C VAL A 294 -31.48 13.79 -28.24
N PHE A 295 -30.24 13.71 -27.84
CA PHE A 295 -29.77 14.10 -26.51
C PHE A 295 -29.92 15.62 -26.29
N VAL A 296 -30.84 16.04 -25.43
CA VAL A 296 -31.02 17.44 -25.08
C VAL A 296 -30.13 17.77 -23.89
N VAL A 297 -28.99 18.44 -24.13
CA VAL A 297 -28.16 19.01 -23.06
C VAL A 297 -28.96 20.13 -22.39
N ASN A 298 -29.19 20.00 -21.08
CA ASN A 298 -29.80 21.07 -20.31
C ASN A 298 -28.79 22.23 -20.16
N PRO A 299 -29.03 23.40 -20.76
CA PRO A 299 -28.05 24.51 -20.70
C PRO A 299 -27.75 25.00 -19.28
N TRP A 300 -28.62 24.72 -18.32
CA TRP A 300 -28.41 25.03 -16.91
C TRP A 300 -27.35 24.17 -16.22
N ASP A 301 -27.02 22.97 -16.77
CA ASP A 301 -26.02 22.07 -16.20
C ASP A 301 -24.61 22.67 -16.25
N ASN A 302 -24.33 23.56 -17.21
CA ASN A 302 -23.04 24.25 -17.31
C ASN A 302 -22.77 25.24 -16.17
N TYR A 303 -23.78 25.58 -15.37
CA TYR A 303 -23.65 26.52 -14.27
C TYR A 303 -23.51 25.84 -12.91
N ARG A 304 -23.58 24.50 -12.85
CA ARG A 304 -23.38 23.72 -11.64
C ARG A 304 -21.93 23.77 -11.17
N VAL A 305 -21.71 23.54 -9.92
CA VAL A 305 -20.38 23.44 -9.31
C VAL A 305 -20.16 22.00 -8.85
N ASN A 306 -19.13 21.36 -9.36
CA ASN A 306 -18.70 20.05 -8.88
C ASN A 306 -17.80 20.26 -7.66
N LEU A 307 -18.31 19.98 -6.46
CA LEU A 307 -17.51 19.93 -5.23
C LEU A 307 -16.63 18.68 -5.28
N PHE A 308 -15.37 18.88 -5.64
CA PHE A 308 -14.43 17.80 -5.92
C PHE A 308 -13.74 17.29 -4.65
N VAL A 309 -13.21 18.19 -3.81
CA VAL A 309 -12.67 17.87 -2.48
C VAL A 309 -13.32 18.77 -1.45
N ASP A 310 -13.93 18.17 -0.44
CA ASP A 310 -14.62 18.87 0.64
C ASP A 310 -13.84 18.71 1.96
N ASN A 311 -13.26 19.80 2.42
CA ASN A 311 -12.54 19.89 3.70
C ASN A 311 -13.36 20.57 4.81
N SER A 312 -14.66 20.76 4.63
CA SER A 312 -15.53 21.44 5.61
C SER A 312 -15.56 20.78 7.00
N LYS A 313 -15.37 19.46 7.04
CA LYS A 313 -15.35 18.65 8.27
C LYS A 313 -13.95 18.23 8.69
N THR A 314 -12.93 18.54 7.91
CA THR A 314 -11.54 18.14 8.16
C THR A 314 -10.97 18.98 9.30
N VAL A 315 -10.34 18.32 10.27
CA VAL A 315 -9.69 18.99 11.42
C VAL A 315 -8.18 18.90 11.24
N GLY A 316 -7.55 20.04 10.93
CA GLY A 316 -6.11 20.11 10.61
C GLY A 316 -5.80 19.59 9.21
N ALA A 317 -4.62 18.98 9.02
CA ALA A 317 -4.25 18.38 7.75
C ALA A 317 -4.89 16.98 7.58
N PRO A 318 -5.32 16.56 6.39
CA PRO A 318 -5.87 15.23 6.17
C PRO A 318 -4.79 14.15 6.33
N VAL A 319 -5.17 13.02 6.92
CA VAL A 319 -4.36 11.79 6.99
C VAL A 319 -5.16 10.68 6.31
N VAL A 320 -4.73 10.31 5.12
CA VAL A 320 -5.43 9.33 4.29
C VAL A 320 -4.68 8.01 4.28
N MET A 321 -5.41 6.92 4.49
CA MET A 321 -4.91 5.55 4.40
C MET A 321 -6.02 4.67 3.84
N ASP A 322 -5.70 3.88 2.83
CA ASP A 322 -6.60 2.91 2.20
C ASP A 322 -5.81 1.63 1.88
N SER A 323 -6.49 0.59 1.48
CA SER A 323 -5.89 -0.67 1.02
C SER A 323 -5.99 -0.89 -0.49
N ASN A 324 -6.77 -0.06 -1.19
CA ASN A 324 -6.99 -0.19 -2.62
C ASN A 324 -6.21 0.87 -3.42
N TYR A 325 -5.07 0.47 -4.00
CA TYR A 325 -4.17 1.35 -4.76
C TYR A 325 -4.28 1.18 -6.27
N THR A 326 -5.48 0.91 -6.77
CA THR A 326 -5.74 0.98 -8.22
C THR A 326 -5.54 2.40 -8.74
N PHE A 327 -5.26 2.53 -10.04
CA PHE A 327 -5.00 3.83 -10.67
C PHE A 327 -6.13 4.84 -10.42
N THR A 328 -7.37 4.42 -10.65
CA THR A 328 -8.55 5.26 -10.49
C THR A 328 -8.81 5.66 -9.04
N ASN A 329 -8.53 4.77 -8.08
CA ASN A 329 -8.71 5.08 -6.66
C ASN A 329 -7.65 6.04 -6.13
N LEU A 330 -6.40 5.94 -6.60
CA LEU A 330 -5.33 6.84 -6.18
C LEU A 330 -5.44 8.23 -6.80
N PHE A 331 -5.73 8.31 -8.11
CA PHE A 331 -5.57 9.54 -8.90
C PHE A 331 -6.88 10.18 -9.32
N GLY A 332 -8.02 9.58 -8.96
CA GLY A 332 -9.33 10.02 -9.37
C GLY A 332 -9.75 9.47 -10.72
N LYS A 333 -11.02 9.66 -11.04
CA LYS A 333 -11.64 9.13 -12.24
C LYS A 333 -12.67 10.08 -12.81
N LEU A 334 -12.97 9.90 -14.10
CA LEU A 334 -14.11 10.47 -14.77
C LEU A 334 -15.16 9.36 -14.90
N GLU A 335 -16.35 9.55 -14.34
CA GLU A 335 -17.47 8.63 -14.45
C GLU A 335 -18.23 8.85 -15.75
N TYR A 336 -18.91 7.83 -16.24
CA TYR A 336 -19.70 7.87 -17.46
C TYR A 336 -21.10 7.35 -17.17
N GLU A 337 -22.11 8.04 -17.71
CA GLU A 337 -23.47 7.55 -17.76
C GLU A 337 -23.73 6.86 -19.10
N ASN A 338 -24.41 5.72 -19.07
CA ASN A 338 -24.84 5.05 -20.28
C ASN A 338 -26.29 5.50 -20.60
N TYR A 339 -26.42 6.28 -21.68
CA TYR A 339 -27.72 6.68 -22.19
C TYR A 339 -27.96 6.00 -23.54
N LYS A 340 -28.89 5.03 -23.58
CA LYS A 340 -29.28 4.27 -24.80
C LYS A 340 -28.08 3.74 -25.60
N GLY A 341 -27.03 3.26 -24.91
CA GLY A 341 -25.82 2.70 -25.53
C GLY A 341 -24.71 3.71 -25.86
N MET A 342 -24.92 5.00 -25.64
CA MET A 342 -23.88 6.03 -25.73
C MET A 342 -23.35 6.40 -24.36
N LEU A 343 -22.04 6.44 -24.19
CA LEU A 343 -21.41 6.89 -22.97
C LEU A 343 -21.31 8.42 -22.97
N LYS A 344 -21.89 9.04 -21.95
CA LYS A 344 -21.84 10.49 -21.72
C LYS A 344 -21.02 10.76 -20.47
N THR A 345 -20.27 11.85 -20.50
CA THR A 345 -19.60 12.39 -19.32
C THR A 345 -19.56 13.92 -19.39
N ASP A 346 -19.46 14.53 -18.24
CA ASP A 346 -19.23 15.97 -18.10
C ASP A 346 -18.38 16.25 -16.84
N TYR A 347 -18.01 17.50 -16.60
CA TYR A 347 -17.16 17.89 -15.48
C TYR A 347 -17.78 17.63 -14.10
N THR A 348 -19.09 17.43 -14.00
CA THR A 348 -19.76 17.09 -12.73
C THR A 348 -19.56 15.64 -12.34
N MET A 349 -19.07 14.81 -13.28
CA MET A 349 -18.76 13.39 -13.09
C MET A 349 -17.30 13.12 -12.70
N LEU A 350 -16.49 14.17 -12.52
CA LEU A 350 -15.15 14.04 -11.96
C LEU A 350 -15.23 13.65 -10.49
N ARG A 351 -14.46 12.60 -10.12
CA ARG A 351 -14.36 12.11 -8.72
C ARG A 351 -12.91 12.15 -8.26
N PRO A 352 -12.67 12.61 -7.02
CA PRO A 352 -11.32 12.63 -6.47
C PRO A 352 -10.80 11.22 -6.21
N GLY A 353 -9.48 11.09 -6.15
CA GLY A 353 -8.80 9.94 -5.63
C GLY A 353 -8.11 10.27 -4.32
N LEU A 354 -7.48 9.25 -3.71
CA LEU A 354 -6.85 9.37 -2.40
C LEU A 354 -5.78 10.48 -2.32
N LEU A 355 -5.06 10.75 -3.43
CA LEU A 355 -4.05 11.81 -3.44
C LEU A 355 -4.66 13.21 -3.41
N GLN A 356 -5.82 13.41 -4.06
CA GLN A 356 -6.53 14.69 -4.00
C GLN A 356 -7.14 14.90 -2.61
N GLU A 357 -7.68 13.86 -2.01
CA GLU A 357 -8.24 13.91 -0.64
C GLU A 357 -7.15 14.17 0.41
N ALA A 358 -5.93 13.61 0.20
CA ALA A 358 -4.78 13.80 1.07
C ALA A 358 -4.04 15.13 0.84
N ASN A 359 -4.43 15.91 -0.18
CA ASN A 359 -3.71 17.12 -0.57
C ASN A 359 -3.68 18.17 0.55
N GLY A 360 -2.51 18.68 0.86
CA GLY A 360 -2.26 19.54 2.04
C GLY A 360 -1.96 18.75 3.32
N GLY A 361 -1.81 17.43 3.24
CA GLY A 361 -1.58 16.57 4.40
C GLY A 361 -0.70 15.36 4.14
N TYR A 362 -1.17 14.19 4.50
CA TYR A 362 -0.39 12.96 4.55
C TYR A 362 -1.15 11.79 3.90
N ILE A 363 -0.41 10.95 3.18
CA ILE A 363 -0.93 9.65 2.71
C ILE A 363 0.00 8.52 3.16
N ILE A 364 -0.60 7.47 3.70
CA ILE A 364 0.09 6.23 4.10
C ILE A 364 -0.23 5.16 3.06
N LEU A 365 0.80 4.60 2.43
CA LEU A 365 0.68 3.58 1.41
C LEU A 365 1.48 2.32 1.82
N GLN A 366 0.93 1.14 1.57
CA GLN A 366 1.65 -0.12 1.71
C GLN A 366 2.46 -0.40 0.43
N ALA A 367 3.76 -0.61 0.56
CA ALA A 367 4.67 -0.76 -0.56
C ALA A 367 4.32 -1.96 -1.46
N ASN A 368 4.04 -3.14 -0.85
CA ASN A 368 3.71 -4.35 -1.59
C ASN A 368 2.43 -4.17 -2.43
N ASP A 369 1.39 -3.55 -1.84
CA ASP A 369 0.11 -3.37 -2.51
C ASP A 369 0.21 -2.33 -3.63
N LEU A 370 0.99 -1.26 -3.40
CA LEU A 370 1.25 -0.25 -4.43
C LEU A 370 2.05 -0.85 -5.61
N LEU A 371 3.08 -1.64 -5.32
CA LEU A 371 3.92 -2.28 -6.34
C LEU A 371 3.20 -3.40 -7.11
N SER A 372 2.14 -3.97 -6.53
CA SER A 372 1.24 -4.88 -7.25
C SER A 372 0.48 -4.19 -8.39
N ASN A 373 0.47 -2.85 -8.40
CA ASN A 373 -0.08 -2.00 -9.46
C ASN A 373 1.03 -1.12 -10.07
N PRO A 374 1.88 -1.63 -10.97
CA PRO A 374 3.05 -0.91 -11.48
C PRO A 374 2.71 0.44 -12.11
N GLN A 375 1.58 0.55 -12.80
CA GLN A 375 1.12 1.80 -13.40
C GLN A 375 0.85 2.87 -12.34
N SER A 376 0.26 2.49 -11.21
CA SER A 376 0.01 3.40 -10.08
C SER A 376 1.32 3.91 -9.47
N TYR A 377 2.30 3.04 -9.31
CA TYR A 377 3.62 3.42 -8.79
C TYR A 377 4.34 4.39 -9.73
N GLU A 378 4.39 4.09 -11.04
CA GLU A 378 5.03 4.97 -12.03
C GLU A 378 4.35 6.35 -12.12
N TYR A 379 3.02 6.37 -12.07
CA TYR A 379 2.29 7.62 -12.11
C TYR A 379 2.45 8.44 -10.81
N LEU A 380 2.51 7.78 -9.66
CA LEU A 380 2.83 8.42 -8.37
C LEU A 380 4.18 9.13 -8.44
N LYS A 381 5.23 8.49 -8.96
CA LYS A 381 6.55 9.12 -9.14
C LYS A 381 6.46 10.37 -10.02
N LYS A 382 5.74 10.29 -11.15
CA LYS A 382 5.53 11.42 -12.06
C LYS A 382 4.85 12.60 -11.36
N ILE A 383 3.81 12.34 -10.56
CA ILE A 383 3.08 13.36 -9.81
C ILE A 383 3.97 13.99 -8.73
N LEU A 384 4.68 13.19 -7.94
CA LEU A 384 5.58 13.69 -6.90
C LEU A 384 6.73 14.54 -7.48
N ARG A 385 7.18 14.20 -8.69
CA ARG A 385 8.19 14.98 -9.41
C ARG A 385 7.64 16.32 -9.89
N ASN A 386 6.43 16.32 -10.44
CA ASN A 386 5.84 17.53 -11.07
C ASN A 386 5.08 18.42 -10.08
N LYS A 387 4.70 17.89 -8.90
CA LYS A 387 3.81 18.54 -7.93
C LYS A 387 2.46 18.97 -8.52
N LEU A 388 1.97 18.24 -9.49
CA LEU A 388 0.70 18.48 -10.17
C LEU A 388 -0.02 17.15 -10.36
N ILE A 389 -1.29 17.09 -9.99
CA ILE A 389 -2.13 15.93 -10.21
C ILE A 389 -3.19 16.23 -11.27
N ARG A 390 -3.30 15.34 -12.25
CA ARG A 390 -4.33 15.38 -13.29
C ARG A 390 -5.13 14.09 -13.23
N ILE A 391 -6.41 14.18 -13.55
CA ILE A 391 -7.22 13.01 -13.83
C ILE A 391 -6.94 12.60 -15.28
N ASP A 392 -6.33 11.43 -15.44
CA ASP A 392 -5.92 10.92 -16.76
C ASP A 392 -6.68 9.61 -17.04
N ASN A 393 -7.60 9.66 -17.96
CA ASN A 393 -8.42 8.50 -18.34
C ASN A 393 -7.77 7.62 -19.41
N SER A 394 -6.61 8.02 -19.96
CA SER A 394 -5.94 7.28 -21.03
C SER A 394 -5.37 5.93 -20.59
N VAL A 395 -5.20 5.73 -19.28
CA VAL A 395 -4.57 4.52 -18.72
C VAL A 395 -5.53 3.33 -18.64
N ASP A 396 -6.85 3.57 -18.49
CA ASP A 396 -7.85 2.50 -18.39
C ASP A 396 -8.39 2.01 -19.76
N GLN A 397 -7.99 2.64 -20.86
CA GLN A 397 -8.51 2.31 -22.19
C GLN A 397 -7.83 1.07 -22.81
N LYS A 398 -8.12 -0.09 -22.27
CA LYS A 398 -7.95 -1.37 -23.01
C LYS A 398 -9.04 -1.58 -24.08
N THR A 399 -10.00 -0.68 -24.20
CA THR A 399 -11.12 -0.74 -25.15
C THR A 399 -10.94 0.30 -26.24
N SER A 400 -10.99 -0.13 -27.49
CA SER A 400 -10.81 0.66 -28.72
C SER A 400 -11.95 1.68 -29.01
N MET A 401 -12.71 2.13 -28.03
CA MET A 401 -13.72 3.16 -28.20
C MET A 401 -13.09 4.55 -28.00
N VAL A 402 -13.22 5.40 -29.02
CA VAL A 402 -12.88 6.82 -28.92
C VAL A 402 -13.92 7.49 -28.00
N LEU A 403 -13.57 7.64 -26.75
CA LEU A 403 -14.35 8.40 -25.78
C LEU A 403 -13.95 9.87 -25.82
N ILE A 404 -14.94 10.77 -25.76
CA ILE A 404 -14.67 12.20 -25.55
C ILE A 404 -14.00 12.31 -24.18
N SER A 405 -12.71 12.67 -24.17
CA SER A 405 -11.93 12.78 -22.95
C SER A 405 -11.86 14.23 -22.51
N LEU A 406 -12.41 14.55 -21.33
CA LEU A 406 -12.17 15.83 -20.68
C LEU A 406 -10.70 15.89 -20.22
N LYS A 407 -10.12 17.08 -20.27
CA LYS A 407 -8.78 17.40 -19.76
C LYS A 407 -8.87 18.44 -18.64
N PRO A 408 -9.30 18.03 -17.44
CA PRO A 408 -9.48 18.99 -16.35
C PRO A 408 -8.17 19.71 -16.03
N GLU A 409 -8.28 20.99 -15.64
CA GLU A 409 -7.14 21.76 -15.14
C GLU A 409 -6.46 21.01 -13.98
N PRO A 410 -5.11 20.84 -13.99
CA PRO A 410 -4.42 20.12 -12.94
C PRO A 410 -4.46 20.85 -11.60
N ILE A 411 -4.54 20.07 -10.52
CA ILE A 411 -4.49 20.59 -9.15
C ILE A 411 -3.04 20.55 -8.65
N PRO A 412 -2.52 21.65 -8.07
CA PRO A 412 -1.23 21.63 -7.38
C PRO A 412 -1.25 20.66 -6.21
N LEU A 413 -0.18 19.86 -6.07
CA LEU A 413 -0.05 18.85 -5.02
C LEU A 413 0.99 19.28 -3.99
N ASP A 414 0.54 19.37 -2.74
CA ASP A 414 1.38 19.55 -1.54
C ASP A 414 1.06 18.44 -0.55
N LEU A 415 1.83 17.35 -0.64
CA LEU A 415 1.52 16.08 0.03
C LEU A 415 2.81 15.41 0.51
N LYS A 416 2.76 14.86 1.72
CA LYS A 416 3.81 13.97 2.26
C LYS A 416 3.36 12.52 2.13
N VAL A 417 4.16 11.72 1.40
CA VAL A 417 3.91 10.28 1.24
C VAL A 417 4.74 9.49 2.24
N ILE A 418 4.08 8.60 2.96
CA ILE A 418 4.70 7.60 3.84
C ILE A 418 4.46 6.23 3.22
N LEU A 419 5.52 5.63 2.70
CA LEU A 419 5.49 4.29 2.13
C LEU A 419 5.97 3.28 3.18
N ILE A 420 5.11 2.32 3.55
CA ILE A 420 5.41 1.31 4.57
C ILE A 420 5.67 -0.02 3.89
N GLY A 421 6.78 -0.67 4.21
CA GLY A 421 7.11 -1.97 3.62
C GLY A 421 8.22 -2.71 4.36
N PRO A 422 8.56 -3.93 3.91
CA PRO A 422 9.68 -4.69 4.45
C PRO A 422 11.03 -4.19 3.89
N GLU A 423 12.10 -4.54 4.57
CA GLU A 423 13.46 -4.13 4.21
C GLU A 423 13.87 -4.60 2.81
N ASN A 424 13.58 -5.84 2.45
CA ASN A 424 13.92 -6.39 1.14
C ASN A 424 13.29 -5.59 -0.02
N VAL A 425 12.08 -5.08 0.15
CA VAL A 425 11.42 -4.22 -0.85
C VAL A 425 12.14 -2.86 -0.94
N TYR A 426 12.55 -2.29 0.19
CA TYR A 426 13.35 -1.07 0.20
C TYR A 426 14.67 -1.25 -0.56
N GLN A 427 15.41 -2.31 -0.27
CA GLN A 427 16.68 -2.62 -0.95
C GLN A 427 16.49 -2.86 -2.45
N THR A 428 15.42 -3.56 -2.82
CA THR A 428 15.07 -3.78 -4.23
C THR A 428 14.79 -2.46 -4.95
N LEU A 429 13.96 -1.58 -4.36
CA LEU A 429 13.65 -0.26 -4.94
C LEU A 429 14.91 0.60 -5.07
N LEU A 430 15.80 0.58 -4.09
CA LEU A 430 17.08 1.29 -4.16
C LEU A 430 18.00 0.79 -5.29
N ALA A 431 17.96 -0.52 -5.57
CA ALA A 431 18.82 -1.14 -6.59
C ALA A 431 18.29 -0.94 -8.00
N VAL A 432 16.97 -0.97 -8.17
CA VAL A 432 16.30 -1.02 -9.49
C VAL A 432 15.77 0.34 -9.94
N ASP A 433 15.37 1.21 -9.00
CA ASP A 433 14.69 2.48 -9.32
C ASP A 433 15.53 3.71 -8.89
N GLU A 434 16.20 4.33 -9.86
CA GLU A 434 16.99 5.56 -9.60
C GLU A 434 16.16 6.76 -9.12
N GLU A 435 14.87 6.84 -9.46
CA GLU A 435 13.99 7.91 -9.03
C GLU A 435 13.55 7.74 -7.58
N PHE A 436 13.48 6.52 -7.08
CA PHE A 436 13.09 6.23 -5.71
C PHE A 436 13.98 7.00 -4.70
N ARG A 437 15.30 6.98 -4.87
CA ARG A 437 16.26 7.73 -4.01
C ARG A 437 16.01 9.24 -4.00
N LYS A 438 15.50 9.80 -5.09
CA LYS A 438 15.21 11.24 -5.21
C LYS A 438 13.91 11.63 -4.54
N LEU A 439 12.96 10.71 -4.47
CA LEU A 439 11.60 10.92 -3.98
C LEU A 439 11.39 10.48 -2.52
N PHE A 440 12.14 9.46 -2.05
CA PHE A 440 12.05 8.90 -0.71
C PHE A 440 13.41 8.98 -0.01
N LYS A 441 13.77 10.19 0.45
CA LYS A 441 15.08 10.45 1.05
C LYS A 441 15.17 10.09 2.53
N ILE A 442 14.05 9.87 3.19
CA ILE A 442 13.99 9.50 4.60
C ILE A 442 13.68 8.02 4.72
N LYS A 443 14.61 7.26 5.27
CA LYS A 443 14.44 5.89 5.73
C LYS A 443 14.14 5.92 7.22
N VAL A 444 13.07 5.28 7.63
CA VAL A 444 12.69 5.05 9.03
C VAL A 444 12.76 3.56 9.29
N GLU A 445 13.57 3.15 10.24
CA GLU A 445 13.77 1.74 10.59
C GLU A 445 13.16 1.44 11.95
N PHE A 446 12.20 0.50 11.97
CA PHE A 446 11.69 -0.04 13.21
C PHE A 446 12.45 -1.30 13.57
N GLU A 447 12.99 -1.33 14.80
CA GLU A 447 13.78 -2.43 15.34
C GLU A 447 12.88 -3.66 15.56
N ASP A 448 13.48 -4.85 15.42
CA ASP A 448 12.83 -6.13 15.71
C ASP A 448 12.87 -6.51 17.20
N SER A 449 13.71 -5.82 17.96
CA SER A 449 13.95 -6.11 19.37
C SER A 449 14.35 -4.86 20.15
N ALA A 450 14.09 -4.88 21.46
CA ALA A 450 14.47 -3.86 22.45
C ALA A 450 15.32 -4.49 23.55
N LYS A 451 16.14 -3.71 24.24
CA LYS A 451 16.89 -4.20 25.40
C LYS A 451 15.97 -4.62 26.54
N MET A 452 16.35 -5.64 27.30
CA MET A 452 15.65 -6.09 28.50
C MET A 452 15.96 -5.16 29.67
N GLU A 453 15.22 -4.05 29.75
CA GLU A 453 15.35 -3.03 30.80
C GLU A 453 13.97 -2.75 31.43
N GLU A 454 13.93 -2.34 32.70
CA GLU A 454 12.68 -2.05 33.44
C GLU A 454 11.77 -1.10 32.67
N LYS A 455 12.33 -0.06 32.05
CA LYS A 455 11.58 0.89 31.21
C LYS A 455 10.85 0.18 30.07
N ASN A 456 11.53 -0.69 29.35
CA ASN A 456 10.95 -1.40 28.20
C ASN A 456 9.93 -2.45 28.62
N LEU A 457 10.07 -3.05 29.82
CA LEU A 457 9.05 -3.92 30.41
C LEU A 457 7.77 -3.13 30.75
N LEU A 458 7.92 -1.91 31.28
CA LEU A 458 6.78 -1.02 31.55
C LEU A 458 6.13 -0.49 30.26
N ASP A 459 6.94 -0.21 29.22
CA ASP A 459 6.42 0.14 27.89
C ASP A 459 5.65 -1.03 27.25
N LEU A 460 6.10 -2.27 27.45
CA LEU A 460 5.36 -3.48 27.06
C LEU A 460 4.01 -3.58 27.78
N ALA A 461 3.99 -3.28 29.09
CA ALA A 461 2.74 -3.29 29.86
C ALA A 461 1.77 -2.21 29.38
N GLY A 462 2.28 -1.03 28.99
CA GLY A 462 1.49 0.03 28.36
C GLY A 462 0.90 -0.39 27.02
N PHE A 463 1.67 -1.08 26.19
CA PHE A 463 1.19 -1.65 24.94
C PHE A 463 0.04 -2.65 25.19
N VAL A 464 0.24 -3.59 26.15
CA VAL A 464 -0.76 -4.61 26.48
C VAL A 464 -2.05 -3.97 27.01
N HIS A 465 -1.93 -2.95 27.86
CA HIS A 465 -3.08 -2.17 28.34
C HIS A 465 -3.89 -1.59 27.18
N ASN A 466 -3.23 -0.83 26.28
CA ASN A 466 -3.90 -0.21 25.13
C ASN A 466 -4.55 -1.24 24.22
N PHE A 467 -3.86 -2.37 23.96
CA PHE A 467 -4.39 -3.44 23.13
C PHE A 467 -5.65 -4.06 23.75
N CYS A 468 -5.59 -4.40 25.05
CA CYS A 468 -6.74 -4.99 25.74
C CYS A 468 -7.94 -4.02 25.81
N GLU A 469 -7.71 -2.72 25.97
CA GLU A 469 -8.77 -1.70 25.96
C GLU A 469 -9.40 -1.57 24.55
N THR A 470 -8.57 -1.49 23.51
CA THR A 470 -9.04 -1.35 22.12
C THR A 470 -9.84 -2.56 21.64
N GLU A 471 -9.39 -3.78 22.00
CA GLU A 471 -10.04 -5.04 21.59
C GLU A 471 -11.06 -5.56 22.62
N GLU A 472 -11.41 -4.77 23.65
CA GLU A 472 -12.35 -5.14 24.72
C GLU A 472 -12.03 -6.48 25.39
N LEU A 473 -10.73 -6.74 25.62
CA LEU A 473 -10.24 -7.96 26.26
C LEU A 473 -10.12 -7.80 27.79
N LEU A 474 -10.02 -8.94 28.47
CA LEU A 474 -9.74 -8.97 29.90
C LEU A 474 -8.31 -8.45 30.18
N PRO A 475 -8.09 -7.71 31.28
CA PRO A 475 -6.76 -7.27 31.65
C PRO A 475 -5.87 -8.43 32.11
N LEU A 476 -4.56 -8.28 31.98
CA LEU A 476 -3.56 -9.24 32.47
C LEU A 476 -3.14 -8.86 33.89
N ASP A 477 -2.94 -9.85 34.75
CA ASP A 477 -2.25 -9.63 36.01
C ASP A 477 -0.72 -9.53 35.83
N LYS A 478 0.01 -9.17 36.89
CA LYS A 478 1.46 -9.01 36.87
C LYS A 478 2.21 -10.32 36.56
N PHE A 479 1.66 -11.51 36.91
CA PHE A 479 2.27 -12.79 36.62
C PHE A 479 2.11 -13.16 35.16
N ALA A 480 0.94 -12.91 34.58
CA ALA A 480 0.69 -13.04 33.17
C ALA A 480 1.62 -12.09 32.33
N MET A 481 1.82 -10.87 32.82
CA MET A 481 2.76 -9.93 32.20
C MET A 481 4.20 -10.42 32.23
N ALA A 482 4.64 -10.99 33.35
CA ALA A 482 5.96 -11.59 33.46
C ALA A 482 6.11 -12.77 32.48
N LYS A 483 5.09 -13.61 32.36
CA LYS A 483 5.08 -14.74 31.40
C LYS A 483 5.10 -14.28 29.95
N LEU A 484 4.40 -13.18 29.63
CA LEU A 484 4.43 -12.56 28.31
C LEU A 484 5.79 -11.95 28.00
N ALA A 485 6.47 -11.34 28.98
CA ALA A 485 7.83 -10.82 28.83
C ALA A 485 8.84 -11.95 28.57
N GLU A 486 8.69 -13.11 29.24
CA GLU A 486 9.49 -14.31 28.97
C GLU A 486 9.27 -14.82 27.54
N TYR A 487 8.00 -14.84 27.07
CA TYR A 487 7.69 -15.20 25.69
C TYR A 487 8.26 -14.20 24.68
N SER A 488 8.19 -12.89 24.96
CA SER A 488 8.83 -11.85 24.16
C SER A 488 10.35 -12.03 24.03
N SER A 489 11.03 -12.44 25.14
CA SER A 489 12.46 -12.77 25.13
C SER A 489 12.75 -14.00 24.27
N ARG A 490 11.88 -15.02 24.30
CA ARG A 490 12.00 -16.20 23.42
C ARG A 490 11.86 -15.80 21.95
N LEU A 491 10.88 -14.95 21.60
CA LEU A 491 10.70 -14.43 20.25
C LEU A 491 11.88 -13.60 19.76
N ALA A 492 12.62 -12.93 20.67
CA ALA A 492 13.83 -12.20 20.38
C ALA A 492 15.06 -13.10 20.25
N GLU A 493 14.94 -14.40 20.57
CA GLU A 493 16.05 -15.37 20.65
C GLU A 493 17.23 -14.87 21.48
N ASN A 494 16.97 -14.07 22.52
CA ASN A 494 18.01 -13.49 23.33
C ASN A 494 17.47 -13.09 24.71
N GLN A 495 18.09 -13.64 25.78
CA GLN A 495 17.68 -13.39 27.18
C GLN A 495 17.77 -11.91 27.58
N ASN A 496 18.58 -11.10 26.89
CA ASN A 496 18.80 -9.69 27.19
C ASN A 496 17.95 -8.76 26.31
N LYS A 497 16.98 -9.32 25.54
CA LYS A 497 16.14 -8.57 24.62
C LYS A 497 14.67 -8.94 24.74
N LEU A 498 13.81 -7.97 24.42
CA LEU A 498 12.38 -8.12 24.18
C LEU A 498 12.11 -8.03 22.68
N SER A 499 11.26 -8.87 22.13
CA SER A 499 10.80 -8.76 20.75
C SER A 499 9.82 -7.58 20.59
N THR A 500 9.87 -6.92 19.46
CA THR A 500 8.88 -5.93 19.02
C THR A 500 7.88 -6.51 17.99
N ARG A 501 7.87 -7.82 17.81
CA ARG A 501 6.87 -8.53 17.01
C ARG A 501 5.53 -8.60 17.74
N PHE A 502 4.88 -7.46 17.87
CA PHE A 502 3.62 -7.33 18.62
C PHE A 502 2.52 -8.26 18.12
N GLY A 503 2.46 -8.52 16.82
CA GLY A 503 1.48 -9.45 16.24
C GLY A 503 1.49 -10.84 16.86
N GLU A 504 2.69 -11.40 17.14
CA GLU A 504 2.84 -12.68 17.84
C GLU A 504 2.36 -12.62 19.30
N MET A 505 2.67 -11.52 19.98
CA MET A 505 2.23 -11.33 21.36
C MET A 505 0.73 -11.11 21.48
N THR A 506 0.14 -10.31 20.58
CA THR A 506 -1.31 -10.07 20.58
C THR A 506 -2.11 -11.34 20.32
N GLN A 507 -1.61 -12.22 19.43
CA GLN A 507 -2.22 -13.53 19.22
C GLN A 507 -2.31 -14.31 20.53
N ILE A 508 -1.21 -14.39 21.27
CA ILE A 508 -1.18 -15.11 22.58
C ILE A 508 -2.11 -14.45 23.60
N ILE A 509 -2.18 -13.12 23.63
CA ILE A 509 -3.10 -12.39 24.54
C ILE A 509 -4.56 -12.72 24.21
N VAL A 510 -4.95 -12.72 22.93
CA VAL A 510 -6.32 -13.05 22.49
C VAL A 510 -6.68 -14.49 22.85
N GLU A 511 -5.75 -15.43 22.60
CA GLU A 511 -5.96 -16.83 22.97
C GLU A 511 -6.07 -17.03 24.49
N ALA A 512 -5.20 -16.38 25.26
CA ALA A 512 -5.25 -16.43 26.74
C ALA A 512 -6.53 -15.79 27.29
N ALA A 513 -6.98 -14.66 26.71
CA ALA A 513 -8.26 -14.04 27.05
C ALA A 513 -9.43 -14.99 26.80
N THR A 514 -9.38 -15.75 25.70
CA THR A 514 -10.38 -16.75 25.36
C THR A 514 -10.41 -17.87 26.41
N TRP A 515 -9.24 -18.39 26.83
CA TRP A 515 -9.15 -19.40 27.88
C TRP A 515 -9.63 -18.87 29.23
N ALA A 516 -9.33 -17.61 29.56
CA ALA A 516 -9.82 -16.98 30.79
C ALA A 516 -11.35 -16.83 30.78
N LYS A 517 -11.94 -16.44 29.63
CA LYS A 517 -13.40 -16.37 29.46
C LYS A 517 -14.07 -17.74 29.62
N ILE A 518 -13.48 -18.80 29.03
CA ILE A 518 -13.96 -20.17 29.18
C ILE A 518 -13.91 -20.60 30.65
N ALA A 519 -12.86 -20.26 31.38
CA ALA A 519 -12.72 -20.51 32.82
C ALA A 519 -13.56 -19.55 33.69
N LYS A 520 -14.33 -18.61 33.08
CA LYS A 520 -15.11 -17.56 33.77
C LYS A 520 -14.29 -16.66 34.71
N CYS A 521 -13.02 -16.48 34.45
CA CYS A 521 -12.14 -15.56 35.14
C CYS A 521 -12.37 -14.12 34.67
N LYS A 522 -12.08 -13.12 35.53
CA LYS A 522 -12.17 -11.69 35.21
C LYS A 522 -10.82 -11.09 34.82
N VAL A 523 -9.74 -11.85 34.96
CA VAL A 523 -8.37 -11.41 34.70
C VAL A 523 -7.62 -12.55 34.01
N ILE A 524 -6.71 -12.22 33.12
CA ILE A 524 -5.80 -13.18 32.49
C ILE A 524 -4.62 -13.43 33.43
N SER A 525 -4.42 -14.67 33.88
CA SER A 525 -3.29 -15.11 34.72
C SER A 525 -2.19 -15.73 33.88
N ASP A 526 -1.03 -15.99 34.50
CA ASP A 526 0.07 -16.72 33.88
C ASP A 526 -0.33 -18.14 33.40
N GLU A 527 -1.24 -18.83 34.10
CA GLU A 527 -1.78 -20.12 33.67
C GLU A 527 -2.50 -20.04 32.30
N HIS A 528 -3.23 -18.93 32.06
CA HIS A 528 -3.93 -18.72 30.78
C HIS A 528 -2.93 -18.42 29.64
N ILE A 529 -1.87 -17.64 29.90
CA ILE A 529 -0.79 -17.41 28.93
C ILE A 529 -0.06 -18.74 28.64
N HIS A 530 0.29 -19.49 29.68
CA HIS A 530 0.94 -20.81 29.51
C HIS A 530 0.08 -21.77 28.68
N LYS A 531 -1.22 -21.84 28.98
CA LYS A 531 -2.17 -22.66 28.22
C LYS A 531 -2.28 -22.23 26.75
N ALA A 532 -2.32 -20.93 26.47
CA ALA A 532 -2.33 -20.42 25.11
C ALA A 532 -1.08 -20.84 24.33
N LEU A 533 0.11 -20.72 24.92
CA LEU A 533 1.38 -21.16 24.32
C LEU A 533 1.38 -22.67 24.03
N VAL A 534 0.99 -23.52 25.01
CA VAL A 534 0.96 -24.97 24.84
C VAL A 534 -0.03 -25.41 23.76
N GLU A 535 -1.22 -24.80 23.72
CA GLU A 535 -2.23 -25.18 22.72
C GLU A 535 -1.88 -24.66 21.33
N ARG A 536 -1.21 -23.49 21.21
CA ARG A 536 -0.64 -23.01 19.95
C ARG A 536 0.38 -24.01 19.42
N ASP A 537 1.36 -24.39 20.23
CA ASP A 537 2.36 -25.39 19.87
C ASP A 537 1.73 -26.69 19.42
N ARG A 538 0.73 -27.18 20.17
CA ARG A 538 0.01 -28.43 19.84
C ARG A 538 -0.65 -28.38 18.47
N ARG A 539 -1.22 -27.24 18.08
CA ARG A 539 -1.84 -27.05 16.74
C ARG A 539 -0.80 -27.10 15.61
N LEU A 540 0.42 -26.64 15.87
CA LEU A 540 1.48 -26.50 14.86
C LEU A 540 2.38 -27.76 14.74
N LYS A 541 2.43 -28.62 15.78
CA LYS A 541 3.35 -29.78 15.87
C LYS A 541 3.07 -30.95 14.94
N LYS A 542 2.20 -30.87 13.95
CA LYS A 542 1.84 -32.02 13.10
C LYS A 542 3.05 -32.70 12.45
N TYR A 543 3.94 -31.92 11.86
CA TYR A 543 5.13 -32.44 11.15
C TYR A 543 6.20 -32.91 12.11
N ASP A 544 6.43 -32.17 13.19
CA ASP A 544 7.33 -32.57 14.28
C ASP A 544 6.90 -33.92 14.92
N SER A 545 5.61 -34.08 15.18
CA SER A 545 5.06 -35.35 15.71
C SER A 545 5.28 -36.52 14.76
N LYS A 546 5.06 -36.33 13.44
CA LYS A 546 5.32 -37.37 12.44
C LYS A 546 6.79 -37.73 12.34
N TYR A 547 7.69 -36.74 12.38
CA TYR A 547 9.12 -36.97 12.35
C TYR A 547 9.58 -37.75 13.59
N SER A 548 9.11 -37.39 14.76
CA SER A 548 9.37 -38.10 15.99
C SER A 548 8.83 -39.54 15.98
N GLU A 549 7.67 -39.78 15.37
CA GLU A 549 7.11 -41.14 15.16
C GLU A 549 8.02 -41.99 14.27
N MET A 550 8.47 -41.44 13.13
CA MET A 550 9.40 -42.11 12.22
C MET A 550 10.73 -42.52 12.90
N ILE A 551 11.23 -41.71 13.85
CA ILE A 551 12.42 -42.07 14.65
C ILE A 551 12.10 -43.17 15.65
N ASN A 552 10.96 -43.11 16.34
CA ASN A 552 10.57 -44.12 17.31
C ASN A 552 10.32 -45.50 16.67
N ASP A 553 9.72 -45.49 15.47
CA ASP A 553 9.43 -46.71 14.69
C ASP A 553 10.66 -47.20 13.91
N LYS A 554 11.84 -46.56 14.11
CA LYS A 554 13.12 -46.90 13.48
C LYS A 554 13.13 -46.80 11.96
N PHE A 555 12.23 -46.05 11.35
CA PHE A 555 12.33 -45.65 9.96
C PHE A 555 13.48 -44.65 9.75
N LEU A 556 13.71 -43.76 10.71
CA LEU A 556 14.89 -42.93 10.81
C LEU A 556 15.79 -43.42 11.93
N LEU A 557 17.05 -43.69 11.59
CA LEU A 557 18.01 -44.31 12.49
C LEU A 557 18.74 -43.26 13.34
N ILE A 558 18.23 -42.98 14.52
CA ILE A 558 18.85 -42.11 15.53
C ILE A 558 19.09 -42.97 16.78
N ASP A 559 20.31 -42.98 17.31
CA ASP A 559 20.61 -43.61 18.59
C ASP A 559 20.62 -42.55 19.70
N THR A 560 20.04 -42.85 20.86
CA THR A 560 19.98 -41.92 22.02
C THR A 560 20.72 -42.48 23.25
N ASP A 561 21.45 -43.58 23.06
CA ASP A 561 22.26 -44.26 24.10
C ASP A 561 23.38 -45.08 23.45
N GLY A 562 24.28 -45.63 24.25
CA GLY A 562 25.43 -46.38 23.81
C GLY A 562 26.53 -45.49 23.22
N SER A 563 27.55 -46.15 22.62
CA SER A 563 28.70 -45.50 22.03
C SER A 563 29.10 -46.13 20.69
N LYS A 564 29.48 -45.34 19.70
CA LYS A 564 29.87 -45.83 18.35
C LYS A 564 31.05 -45.03 17.79
N VAL A 565 31.92 -45.73 17.06
CA VAL A 565 33.05 -45.11 16.37
C VAL A 565 32.58 -44.48 15.04
N GLY A 566 33.01 -43.28 14.74
CA GLY A 566 32.71 -42.59 13.50
C GLY A 566 31.26 -42.23 13.29
N GLN A 567 30.41 -42.23 14.32
CA GLN A 567 29.00 -41.90 14.28
C GLN A 567 28.66 -40.86 15.36
N ILE A 568 27.80 -39.88 15.06
CA ILE A 568 27.37 -38.81 15.94
C ILE A 568 25.98 -38.30 15.56
N ASN A 569 25.25 -37.76 16.52
CA ASN A 569 23.99 -37.04 16.26
C ASN A 569 24.24 -35.56 16.02
N GLY A 570 24.04 -35.09 14.81
CA GLY A 570 23.96 -33.68 14.45
C GLY A 570 22.55 -33.11 14.62
N LEU A 571 22.41 -31.79 14.71
CA LEU A 571 21.13 -31.10 14.89
C LEU A 571 20.86 -30.11 13.75
N THR A 572 19.69 -30.20 13.14
CA THR A 572 19.20 -29.29 12.11
C THR A 572 17.88 -28.65 12.54
N VAL A 573 17.48 -27.56 11.89
CA VAL A 573 16.16 -26.91 12.07
C VAL A 573 15.37 -27.03 10.79
N MET A 574 14.09 -27.36 10.91
CA MET A 574 13.13 -27.32 9.82
C MET A 574 12.13 -26.21 10.12
N SER A 575 11.99 -25.24 9.20
CA SER A 575 11.01 -24.16 9.26
C SER A 575 9.87 -24.40 8.27
N LEU A 576 8.63 -24.32 8.75
CA LEU A 576 7.40 -24.54 8.00
C LEU A 576 6.44 -23.37 8.27
N GLY A 577 6.61 -22.27 7.53
CA GLY A 577 5.85 -21.04 7.78
C GLY A 577 6.14 -20.48 9.18
N ASP A 578 5.13 -20.45 10.04
CA ASP A 578 5.21 -19.82 11.36
C ASP A 578 5.72 -20.78 12.46
N TYR A 579 6.11 -22.01 12.10
CA TYR A 579 6.58 -23.03 13.04
C TYR A 579 7.93 -23.59 12.63
N SER A 580 8.88 -23.57 13.57
CA SER A 580 10.19 -24.17 13.42
C SER A 580 10.42 -25.21 14.51
N PHE A 581 11.04 -26.34 14.15
CA PHE A 581 11.42 -27.38 15.09
C PHE A 581 12.76 -27.98 14.75
N GLY A 582 13.47 -28.45 15.80
CA GLY A 582 14.75 -29.10 15.64
C GLY A 582 14.58 -30.59 15.37
N LYS A 583 15.48 -31.16 14.60
CA LYS A 583 15.56 -32.57 14.32
C LYS A 583 16.99 -33.09 14.39
N PRO A 584 17.25 -34.24 15.06
CA PRO A 584 18.53 -34.89 14.95
C PRO A 584 18.71 -35.56 13.60
N VAL A 585 19.96 -35.59 13.16
CA VAL A 585 20.38 -36.32 11.98
C VAL A 585 21.64 -37.12 12.32
N ARG A 586 21.69 -38.40 11.93
CA ARG A 586 22.88 -39.20 12.07
C ARG A 586 23.93 -38.75 11.07
N ILE A 587 25.13 -38.46 11.58
CA ILE A 587 26.31 -38.15 10.76
C ILE A 587 27.32 -39.27 10.95
N THR A 588 27.82 -39.84 9.86
CA THR A 588 28.84 -40.87 9.86
C THR A 588 30.09 -40.41 9.12
N ALA A 589 31.24 -40.84 9.63
CA ALA A 589 32.52 -40.64 8.98
C ALA A 589 33.24 -42.00 8.85
N SER A 590 33.65 -42.33 7.65
CA SER A 590 34.46 -43.49 7.37
C SER A 590 35.83 -43.08 6.85
N THR A 591 36.91 -43.58 7.45
CA THR A 591 38.27 -43.22 7.10
C THR A 591 39.06 -44.44 6.67
N TYR A 592 39.87 -44.30 5.62
CA TYR A 592 40.68 -45.38 5.05
C TYR A 592 41.95 -44.84 4.37
N THR A 593 42.90 -45.73 4.10
CA THR A 593 44.14 -45.35 3.41
C THR A 593 43.87 -44.83 2.00
N GLY A 594 44.34 -43.67 1.68
CA GLY A 594 44.17 -43.07 0.35
C GLY A 594 44.70 -41.63 0.28
N VAL A 595 44.47 -40.95 -0.86
CA VAL A 595 44.94 -39.60 -1.13
C VAL A 595 43.76 -38.67 -1.60
N ALA A 596 42.53 -39.16 -1.56
CA ALA A 596 41.37 -38.40 -2.07
C ALA A 596 40.99 -37.22 -1.15
N GLY A 597 41.53 -37.16 0.07
CA GLY A 597 41.12 -36.12 1.05
C GLY A 597 39.77 -36.48 1.66
N ILE A 598 39.03 -35.45 2.10
CA ILE A 598 37.71 -35.57 2.70
C ILE A 598 36.67 -35.35 1.62
N VAL A 599 35.83 -36.35 1.41
CA VAL A 599 34.70 -36.35 0.51
C VAL A 599 33.42 -36.25 1.31
N ASN A 600 32.62 -35.22 1.06
CA ASN A 600 31.27 -35.07 1.63
C ASN A 600 30.27 -35.59 0.62
N VAL A 601 29.45 -36.57 1.02
CA VAL A 601 28.54 -37.25 0.12
C VAL A 601 27.48 -36.30 -0.40
N GLU A 602 26.92 -35.42 0.45
CA GLU A 602 25.90 -34.45 0.07
C GLU A 602 26.40 -33.44 -0.97
N ARG A 603 27.70 -33.07 -0.91
CA ARG A 603 28.31 -32.18 -1.89
C ARG A 603 28.45 -32.88 -3.25
N GLU A 604 28.89 -34.13 -3.28
CA GLU A 604 29.12 -34.87 -4.51
C GLU A 604 27.80 -35.18 -5.26
N VAL A 605 26.66 -35.21 -4.54
CA VAL A 605 25.32 -35.44 -5.10
C VAL A 605 24.48 -34.18 -5.17
N GLU A 606 25.11 -32.98 -5.06
CA GLU A 606 24.46 -31.66 -5.16
C GLU A 606 23.32 -31.42 -4.15
N LEU A 607 23.37 -32.06 -2.99
CA LEU A 607 22.48 -31.83 -1.86
C LEU A 607 23.06 -30.86 -0.83
N SER A 608 24.28 -30.33 -1.04
CA SER A 608 24.98 -29.41 -0.15
C SER A 608 24.88 -27.98 -0.68
N GLY A 609 24.39 -27.06 0.17
CA GLY A 609 24.44 -25.64 -0.09
C GLY A 609 25.85 -25.04 0.05
N PRO A 610 26.07 -23.79 -0.43
CA PRO A 610 27.37 -23.11 -0.41
C PRO A 610 27.94 -22.93 0.99
N THR A 611 27.09 -22.66 2.00
CA THR A 611 27.52 -22.41 3.39
C THR A 611 28.00 -23.69 4.05
N HIS A 612 27.30 -24.82 3.79
CA HIS A 612 27.75 -26.13 4.28
C HIS A 612 29.07 -26.55 3.62
N SER A 613 29.20 -26.40 2.30
CA SER A 613 30.44 -26.67 1.57
C SER A 613 31.63 -25.86 2.10
N LYS A 614 31.40 -24.59 2.51
CA LYS A 614 32.40 -23.75 3.17
C LYS A 614 32.81 -24.33 4.54
N GLY A 615 31.86 -24.82 5.35
CA GLY A 615 32.14 -25.49 6.62
C GLY A 615 33.09 -26.68 6.46
N LEU A 616 32.86 -27.52 5.43
CA LEU A 616 33.72 -28.64 5.10
C LEU A 616 35.18 -28.22 4.75
N LEU A 617 35.36 -27.17 3.98
CA LEU A 617 36.69 -26.66 3.65
C LEU A 617 37.41 -26.12 4.91
N ILE A 618 36.69 -25.51 5.83
CA ILE A 618 37.21 -24.99 7.08
C ILE A 618 37.73 -26.14 7.97
N LEU A 619 36.92 -27.20 8.17
CA LEU A 619 37.36 -28.34 8.98
C LEU A 619 38.53 -29.10 8.35
N THR A 620 38.60 -29.16 6.99
CA THR A 620 39.75 -29.70 6.27
C THR A 620 41.02 -28.85 6.55
N GLY A 621 40.89 -27.53 6.57
CA GLY A 621 41.97 -26.59 6.95
C GLY A 621 42.45 -26.80 8.40
N PHE A 622 41.51 -27.04 9.35
CA PHE A 622 41.88 -27.37 10.73
C PHE A 622 42.71 -28.67 10.82
N LEU A 623 42.25 -29.75 10.16
CA LEU A 623 43.01 -31.01 10.15
C LEU A 623 44.38 -30.87 9.52
N GLY A 624 44.47 -30.16 8.40
CA GLY A 624 45.75 -29.85 7.76
C GLY A 624 46.73 -29.07 8.69
N ASN A 625 46.21 -28.06 9.37
CA ASN A 625 46.98 -27.26 10.31
C ASN A 625 47.43 -28.08 11.56
N LYS A 626 46.62 -29.01 12.05
CA LYS A 626 46.95 -29.79 13.25
C LYS A 626 47.85 -30.98 12.93
N PHE A 627 47.67 -31.71 11.80
CA PHE A 627 48.28 -33.02 11.55
C PHE A 627 49.18 -33.09 10.30
N ALA A 628 49.22 -32.05 9.46
CA ALA A 628 49.89 -32.13 8.14
C ALA A 628 50.89 -31.01 7.90
N LYS A 629 51.51 -30.45 8.94
CA LYS A 629 52.55 -29.40 8.80
C LYS A 629 53.82 -29.95 8.17
N ASP A 630 54.24 -31.12 8.59
CA ASP A 630 55.51 -31.72 8.21
C ASP A 630 55.37 -32.97 7.29
N LYS A 631 54.15 -33.35 6.95
CA LYS A 631 53.82 -34.54 6.21
C LYS A 631 52.51 -34.36 5.46
N PRO A 632 52.31 -35.01 4.28
CA PRO A 632 51.04 -34.90 3.60
C PRO A 632 49.93 -35.59 4.40
N LEU A 633 48.72 -35.08 4.28
CA LEU A 633 47.50 -35.70 4.83
C LEU A 633 47.09 -36.87 3.89
N SER A 634 47.69 -38.05 4.08
CA SER A 634 47.38 -39.26 3.26
C SER A 634 46.16 -39.93 3.81
N LEU A 635 45.01 -39.31 3.60
CA LEU A 635 43.71 -39.71 4.09
C LEU A 635 42.71 -39.76 2.95
N SER A 636 41.89 -40.80 2.87
CA SER A 636 40.60 -40.79 2.22
C SER A 636 39.53 -40.95 3.29
N ALA A 637 38.58 -40.03 3.31
CA ALA A 637 37.48 -40.07 4.27
C ALA A 637 36.18 -39.68 3.56
N THR A 638 35.09 -40.30 3.95
CA THR A 638 33.75 -39.95 3.53
C THR A 638 32.94 -39.48 4.73
N ILE A 639 32.18 -38.41 4.60
CA ILE A 639 31.23 -37.92 5.58
C ILE A 639 29.86 -37.98 4.94
N CYS A 640 28.87 -38.49 5.67
CA CYS A 640 27.49 -38.63 5.19
C CYS A 640 26.49 -38.24 6.29
N PHE A 641 25.48 -37.49 5.90
CA PHE A 641 24.28 -37.21 6.69
C PHE A 641 23.22 -38.27 6.37
N GLU A 642 23.24 -39.35 7.14
CA GLU A 642 22.39 -40.52 6.90
C GLU A 642 20.91 -40.17 6.83
N GLN A 643 20.23 -40.65 5.80
CA GLN A 643 18.80 -40.45 5.55
C GLN A 643 18.36 -38.99 5.46
N LEU A 644 19.25 -38.09 5.01
CA LEU A 644 18.93 -36.68 4.71
C LEU A 644 18.81 -36.47 3.21
N TYR A 645 17.58 -36.48 2.66
CA TYR A 645 17.30 -36.41 1.22
C TYR A 645 16.86 -35.05 0.71
N ASN A 646 16.58 -34.07 1.61
CA ASN A 646 16.07 -32.75 1.25
C ASN A 646 17.14 -31.66 1.13
N GLY A 647 18.43 -32.09 1.10
CA GLY A 647 19.54 -31.17 1.09
C GLY A 647 19.84 -30.53 2.45
N ILE A 648 21.05 -29.98 2.55
CA ILE A 648 21.53 -29.26 3.74
C ILE A 648 22.24 -27.98 3.35
N ASP A 649 22.01 -26.90 4.08
CA ASP A 649 22.81 -25.67 4.05
C ASP A 649 23.09 -25.18 5.47
N GLY A 650 24.11 -24.32 5.62
CA GLY A 650 24.58 -23.85 6.91
C GLY A 650 25.81 -24.61 7.40
N ASP A 651 26.66 -23.92 8.10
CA ASP A 651 27.94 -24.45 8.63
C ASP A 651 27.82 -25.00 10.06
N SER A 652 26.61 -24.97 10.66
CA SER A 652 26.37 -25.32 12.06
C SER A 652 26.61 -26.80 12.43
N ALA A 653 26.87 -27.67 11.42
CA ALA A 653 27.22 -29.07 11.62
C ALA A 653 28.74 -29.34 11.51
N SER A 654 29.56 -28.32 11.13
CA SER A 654 30.97 -28.54 10.83
C SER A 654 31.80 -29.06 12.03
N SER A 655 31.47 -28.67 13.27
CA SER A 655 32.06 -29.28 14.47
C SER A 655 31.63 -30.74 14.63
N THR A 656 30.39 -31.06 14.32
CA THR A 656 29.84 -32.42 14.46
C THR A 656 30.50 -33.37 13.44
N GLU A 657 30.66 -32.93 12.20
CA GLU A 657 31.41 -33.66 11.15
C GLU A 657 32.85 -33.91 11.55
N LEU A 658 33.51 -32.89 12.15
CA LEU A 658 34.88 -33.04 12.63
C LEU A 658 34.98 -34.04 13.77
N TYR A 659 34.06 -34.05 14.73
CA TYR A 659 34.05 -35.04 15.79
C TYR A 659 33.88 -36.48 15.28
N ALA A 660 32.99 -36.69 14.29
CA ALA A 660 32.85 -37.99 13.65
C ALA A 660 34.16 -38.46 12.96
N LEU A 661 34.86 -37.56 12.27
CA LEU A 661 36.16 -37.80 11.66
C LEU A 661 37.26 -38.12 12.70
N LEU A 662 37.38 -37.35 13.77
CA LEU A 662 38.32 -37.57 14.84
C LEU A 662 38.07 -38.92 15.54
N SER A 663 36.80 -39.27 15.76
CA SER A 663 36.39 -40.59 16.29
C SER A 663 36.79 -41.72 15.34
N SER A 664 36.51 -41.62 14.06
CA SER A 664 36.88 -42.63 13.06
C SER A 664 38.41 -42.82 12.98
N LEU A 665 39.19 -41.73 13.01
CA LEU A 665 40.63 -41.78 12.95
C LEU A 665 41.30 -42.29 14.25
N SER A 666 40.73 -41.95 15.41
CA SER A 666 41.26 -42.40 16.73
C SER A 666 40.74 -43.75 17.16
N GLU A 667 39.75 -44.31 16.47
CA GLU A 667 38.99 -45.51 16.85
C GLU A 667 38.32 -45.38 18.23
N LEU A 668 38.13 -44.16 18.74
CA LEU A 668 37.43 -43.93 20.02
C LEU A 668 35.95 -43.74 19.80
N PRO A 669 35.10 -44.47 20.55
CA PRO A 669 33.65 -44.38 20.37
C PRO A 669 33.10 -43.07 20.97
N ILE A 670 32.14 -42.50 20.31
CA ILE A 670 31.36 -41.31 20.72
C ILE A 670 30.09 -41.73 21.43
N ASN A 671 29.78 -41.08 22.54
CA ASN A 671 28.52 -41.27 23.27
C ASN A 671 27.32 -40.79 22.41
N GLN A 672 26.45 -41.72 22.02
CA GLN A 672 25.26 -41.44 21.17
C GLN A 672 24.10 -40.77 21.92
N GLY A 673 24.17 -40.70 23.26
CA GLY A 673 23.23 -39.92 24.05
C GLY A 673 23.46 -38.42 23.98
N ILE A 674 24.55 -37.96 23.35
CA ILE A 674 24.86 -36.51 23.22
C ILE A 674 24.73 -36.11 21.76
N ALA A 675 23.80 -35.19 21.46
CA ALA A 675 23.73 -34.55 20.16
C ALA A 675 24.55 -33.27 20.15
N VAL A 676 25.03 -32.87 18.97
CA VAL A 676 25.97 -31.74 18.82
C VAL A 676 25.51 -30.76 17.77
N THR A 677 25.72 -29.48 18.03
CA THR A 677 25.64 -28.43 17.03
C THR A 677 26.68 -27.35 17.32
N GLY A 678 27.27 -26.79 16.27
CA GLY A 678 28.26 -25.74 16.37
C GLY A 678 29.02 -25.56 15.06
N SER A 679 29.29 -24.35 14.66
CA SER A 679 30.22 -24.04 13.58
C SER A 679 31.65 -24.00 14.14
N ILE A 680 32.63 -24.25 13.30
CA ILE A 680 34.06 -24.26 13.67
C ILE A 680 34.84 -23.29 12.74
N ASN A 681 35.87 -22.67 13.29
CA ASN A 681 36.91 -22.00 12.49
C ASN A 681 38.17 -22.85 12.30
N GLN A 682 39.11 -22.40 11.45
CA GLN A 682 40.34 -23.12 11.15
C GLN A 682 41.29 -23.26 12.35
N LYS A 683 41.02 -22.62 13.49
CA LYS A 683 41.80 -22.72 14.73
C LYS A 683 41.20 -23.70 15.73
N GLY A 684 40.00 -24.26 15.44
CA GLY A 684 39.31 -25.16 16.34
C GLY A 684 38.44 -24.46 17.36
N GLU A 685 38.14 -23.19 17.16
CA GLU A 685 37.24 -22.43 18.02
C GLU A 685 35.80 -22.66 17.55
N ILE A 686 34.89 -22.90 18.47
CA ILE A 686 33.48 -23.14 18.20
C ILE A 686 32.76 -21.77 18.07
N GLN A 687 31.90 -21.63 17.07
CA GLN A 687 31.22 -20.41 16.74
C GLN A 687 29.70 -20.58 16.92
N ALA A 688 28.99 -19.45 17.23
CA ALA A 688 27.55 -19.43 17.46
C ALA A 688 26.75 -19.85 16.23
N ILE A 689 25.58 -20.42 16.46
CA ILE A 689 24.63 -20.93 15.44
C ILE A 689 23.22 -20.41 15.68
N GLY A 690 22.35 -20.50 14.69
CA GLY A 690 20.94 -20.19 14.80
C GLY A 690 20.09 -21.39 15.22
N GLY A 691 18.88 -21.10 15.77
CA GLY A 691 17.86 -22.11 16.11
C GLY A 691 18.30 -23.03 17.25
N VAL A 692 19.06 -22.54 18.23
CA VAL A 692 19.61 -23.34 19.31
C VAL A 692 18.52 -23.93 20.20
N ASN A 693 17.44 -23.19 20.46
CA ASN A 693 16.33 -23.64 21.28
C ASN A 693 15.60 -24.83 20.62
N GLU A 694 15.24 -24.67 19.35
CA GLU A 694 14.57 -25.71 18.57
C GLU A 694 15.42 -26.97 18.47
N LYS A 695 16.74 -26.84 18.24
CA LYS A 695 17.68 -27.96 18.17
C LYS A 695 17.74 -28.76 19.48
N ILE A 696 17.82 -28.09 20.63
CA ILE A 696 17.84 -28.72 21.94
C ILE A 696 16.49 -29.42 22.21
N GLU A 697 15.40 -28.70 22.02
CA GLU A 697 14.04 -29.20 22.31
C GLU A 697 13.67 -30.40 21.43
N GLY A 698 14.09 -30.37 20.13
CA GLY A 698 13.86 -31.50 19.21
C GLY A 698 14.58 -32.78 19.64
N PHE A 699 15.84 -32.72 20.06
CA PHE A 699 16.55 -33.92 20.54
C PHE A 699 16.03 -34.37 21.92
N PHE A 700 15.75 -33.41 22.80
CA PHE A 700 15.13 -33.70 24.12
C PHE A 700 13.81 -34.49 23.99
N GLU A 701 12.93 -34.07 23.08
CA GLU A 701 11.64 -34.75 22.87
C GLU A 701 11.80 -36.20 22.46
N ILE A 702 12.78 -36.48 21.60
CA ILE A 702 13.08 -37.86 21.18
C ILE A 702 13.64 -38.70 22.37
N CYS A 703 14.58 -38.12 23.13
CA CYS A 703 15.11 -38.77 24.34
C CYS A 703 13.99 -39.02 25.38
N ARG A 704 13.11 -38.04 25.58
CA ARG A 704 11.97 -38.13 26.50
C ARG A 704 11.03 -39.29 26.13
N ARG A 705 10.70 -39.45 24.88
CA ARG A 705 9.82 -40.51 24.36
C ARG A 705 10.43 -41.91 24.53
N ARG A 706 11.75 -42.00 24.42
CA ARG A 706 12.49 -43.28 24.61
C ARG A 706 12.84 -43.56 26.06
N GLY A 707 12.65 -42.58 26.93
CA GLY A 707 13.02 -42.63 28.34
C GLY A 707 14.36 -41.96 28.61
N LEU A 708 14.34 -40.98 29.51
CA LEU A 708 15.56 -40.27 29.93
C LEU A 708 16.40 -41.17 30.83
N THR A 709 17.68 -41.35 30.47
CA THR A 709 18.64 -42.22 31.17
C THR A 709 19.55 -41.47 32.13
N GLY A 710 19.55 -40.13 32.11
CA GLY A 710 20.50 -39.31 32.87
C GLY A 710 21.88 -39.15 32.22
N ASN A 711 22.09 -39.72 31.02
CA ASN A 711 23.34 -39.58 30.24
C ASN A 711 23.15 -38.82 28.93
N GLN A 712 21.94 -38.37 28.69
CA GLN A 712 21.55 -37.71 27.45
C GLN A 712 21.71 -36.20 27.59
N GLY A 713 22.08 -35.56 26.46
CA GLY A 713 22.23 -34.10 26.44
C GLY A 713 22.52 -33.52 25.06
N VAL A 714 22.71 -32.23 25.04
CA VAL A 714 23.08 -31.50 23.82
C VAL A 714 24.31 -30.66 24.12
N MET A 715 25.24 -30.67 23.18
CA MET A 715 26.42 -29.82 23.19
C MET A 715 26.27 -28.68 22.21
N ILE A 716 26.43 -27.44 22.71
CA ILE A 716 26.23 -26.18 21.97
C ILE A 716 27.41 -25.24 22.11
N PRO A 717 27.56 -24.24 21.20
CA PRO A 717 28.54 -23.19 21.40
C PRO A 717 28.23 -22.35 22.65
N LYS A 718 29.26 -22.04 23.42
CA LYS A 718 29.14 -21.23 24.67
C LYS A 718 28.52 -19.86 24.43
N GLN A 719 28.78 -19.25 23.25
CA GLN A 719 28.22 -17.98 22.85
C GLN A 719 26.70 -18.01 22.73
N ASN A 720 26.09 -19.19 22.48
CA ASN A 720 24.64 -19.35 22.38
C ASN A 720 23.92 -19.45 23.73
N ILE A 721 24.60 -19.38 24.87
CA ILE A 721 23.95 -19.39 26.18
C ILE A 721 22.97 -18.23 26.32
N VAL A 722 23.32 -17.05 25.80
CA VAL A 722 22.45 -15.86 25.81
C VAL A 722 21.17 -16.01 24.97
N ASN A 723 21.15 -16.97 24.04
CA ASN A 723 20.02 -17.22 23.14
C ASN A 723 19.03 -18.25 23.72
N LEU A 724 19.39 -18.91 24.84
CA LEU A 724 18.57 -19.95 25.42
C LEU A 724 17.30 -19.40 26.07
N ASN A 725 16.17 -19.91 25.64
CA ASN A 725 14.84 -19.69 26.22
C ASN A 725 14.02 -20.97 26.07
N LEU A 726 14.48 -22.05 26.76
CA LEU A 726 13.96 -23.39 26.60
C LEU A 726 12.58 -23.60 27.25
N HIS A 727 11.84 -24.61 26.76
CA HIS A 727 10.60 -25.06 27.35
C HIS A 727 10.79 -25.59 28.80
N GLU A 728 9.78 -25.45 29.63
CA GLU A 728 9.83 -25.80 31.04
C GLU A 728 10.14 -27.30 31.29
N ASP A 729 9.70 -28.17 30.39
CA ASP A 729 9.98 -29.60 30.46
C ASP A 729 11.48 -29.91 30.37
N VAL A 730 12.20 -29.18 29.46
CA VAL A 730 13.66 -29.34 29.33
C VAL A 730 14.36 -28.83 30.58
N ILE A 731 13.97 -27.64 31.06
CA ILE A 731 14.56 -27.04 32.28
C ILE A 731 14.37 -27.95 33.50
N LYS A 732 13.16 -28.53 33.62
CA LYS A 732 12.85 -29.47 34.69
C LYS A 732 13.72 -30.74 34.62
N ALA A 733 13.89 -31.30 33.43
CA ALA A 733 14.73 -32.49 33.23
C ALA A 733 16.21 -32.20 33.55
N VAL A 734 16.71 -31.00 33.16
CA VAL A 734 18.09 -30.60 33.52
C VAL A 734 18.22 -30.40 35.03
N LYS A 735 17.26 -29.72 35.69
CA LYS A 735 17.25 -29.52 37.13
C LYS A 735 17.24 -30.88 37.90
N GLU A 736 16.57 -31.88 37.35
CA GLU A 736 16.50 -33.23 37.92
C GLU A 736 17.74 -34.11 37.58
N GLY A 737 18.71 -33.59 36.80
CA GLY A 737 19.90 -34.32 36.33
C GLY A 737 19.60 -35.46 35.35
N LYS A 738 18.44 -35.42 34.67
CA LYS A 738 18.00 -36.40 33.66
C LYS A 738 18.37 -36.08 32.24
N PHE A 739 18.74 -34.81 31.97
CA PHE A 739 19.18 -34.29 30.69
C PHE A 739 20.26 -33.22 30.92
N HIS A 740 21.18 -33.04 29.97
CA HIS A 740 22.33 -32.19 30.18
C HIS A 740 22.50 -31.24 28.98
N ILE A 741 22.98 -30.02 29.22
CA ILE A 741 23.33 -29.05 28.18
C ILE A 741 24.75 -28.60 28.45
N TYR A 742 25.64 -28.79 27.45
CA TYR A 742 27.06 -28.49 27.57
C TYR A 742 27.39 -27.29 26.68
N GLY A 743 28.05 -26.28 27.24
CA GLY A 743 28.54 -25.11 26.50
C GLY A 743 30.03 -25.22 26.24
N ILE A 744 30.45 -25.31 24.99
CA ILE A 744 31.86 -25.47 24.58
C ILE A 744 32.38 -24.28 23.78
N SER A 745 33.68 -24.06 23.87
CA SER A 745 34.41 -23.01 23.16
C SER A 745 35.39 -23.54 22.12
N THR A 746 35.86 -24.80 22.27
CA THR A 746 36.84 -25.44 21.40
C THR A 746 36.47 -26.87 21.04
N ILE A 747 37.05 -27.36 19.95
CA ILE A 747 36.93 -28.77 19.53
C ILE A 747 37.50 -29.70 20.61
N ASP A 748 38.57 -29.26 21.28
CA ASP A 748 39.25 -30.06 22.32
C ASP A 748 38.28 -30.37 23.49
N GLU A 749 37.57 -29.36 23.97
CA GLU A 749 36.53 -29.51 25.00
C GLU A 749 35.44 -30.48 24.60
N GLY A 750 34.98 -30.38 23.35
CA GLY A 750 33.88 -31.22 22.87
C GLY A 750 34.27 -32.68 22.67
N ILE A 751 35.42 -32.97 22.09
CA ILE A 751 35.86 -34.36 21.87
C ILE A 751 36.07 -35.09 23.21
N GLU A 752 36.53 -34.37 24.23
CA GLU A 752 36.69 -34.91 25.57
C GLU A 752 35.33 -35.28 26.21
N ILE A 753 34.32 -34.45 26.06
CA ILE A 753 32.96 -34.73 26.55
C ILE A 753 32.39 -35.99 25.86
N LEU A 754 32.61 -36.09 24.53
CA LEU A 754 32.02 -37.14 23.70
C LEU A 754 32.68 -38.50 23.88
N THR A 755 33.99 -38.54 24.03
CA THR A 755 34.79 -39.78 24.10
C THR A 755 35.22 -40.14 25.53
N GLY A 756 35.25 -39.17 26.44
CA GLY A 756 35.80 -39.34 27.79
C GLY A 756 37.34 -39.34 27.81
N VAL A 757 37.98 -39.11 26.67
CA VAL A 757 39.46 -39.11 26.53
C VAL A 757 39.94 -37.67 26.25
N PRO A 758 40.99 -37.16 26.92
CA PRO A 758 41.52 -35.84 26.65
C PRO A 758 41.93 -35.65 25.20
N ALA A 759 41.66 -34.48 24.59
CA ALA A 759 42.10 -34.12 23.25
C ALA A 759 43.64 -34.21 23.15
N GLY A 760 44.34 -33.63 24.10
CA GLY A 760 45.82 -33.65 24.22
C GLY A 760 46.54 -33.00 23.08
N ASP A 761 47.75 -33.56 22.71
CA ASP A 761 48.47 -33.17 21.52
C ASP A 761 48.98 -34.37 20.75
N ILE A 762 49.48 -34.16 19.53
CA ILE A 762 49.94 -35.20 18.60
C ILE A 762 51.07 -36.07 19.15
N ASP A 763 51.82 -35.60 20.17
CA ASP A 763 52.94 -36.29 20.80
C ASP A 763 52.64 -36.81 22.23
N VAL A 764 51.39 -36.61 22.75
CA VAL A 764 51.02 -37.02 24.11
C VAL A 764 50.27 -38.37 24.05
N PRO A 765 50.93 -39.51 24.46
CA PRO A 765 50.32 -40.84 24.36
C PRO A 765 49.00 -40.95 25.12
N GLY A 766 48.04 -41.70 24.56
CA GLY A 766 46.72 -41.95 25.16
C GLY A 766 45.70 -40.83 24.97
N THR A 767 46.01 -39.79 24.22
CA THR A 767 45.11 -38.68 23.86
C THR A 767 44.55 -38.85 22.47
N VAL A 768 43.41 -38.19 22.21
CA VAL A 768 42.70 -38.30 20.90
C VAL A 768 43.62 -37.92 19.76
N TYR A 769 44.31 -36.77 19.81
CA TYR A 769 45.19 -36.29 18.75
C TYR A 769 46.42 -37.18 18.54
N TYR A 770 46.93 -37.80 19.58
CA TYR A 770 48.00 -38.80 19.46
C TYR A 770 47.51 -40.00 18.65
N LEU A 771 46.33 -40.57 18.99
CA LEU A 771 45.77 -41.72 18.28
C LEU A 771 45.49 -41.41 16.81
N VAL A 772 44.86 -40.26 16.53
CA VAL A 772 44.68 -39.74 15.16
C VAL A 772 46.01 -39.68 14.40
N ASN A 773 47.05 -39.09 15.01
CA ASN A 773 48.35 -38.97 14.41
C ASN A 773 49.02 -40.32 14.10
N GLN A 774 48.84 -41.33 14.98
CA GLN A 774 49.31 -42.69 14.75
C GLN A 774 48.59 -43.35 13.55
N THR A 775 47.27 -43.21 13.42
CA THR A 775 46.50 -43.73 12.29
C THR A 775 46.94 -43.05 10.96
N LEU A 776 47.11 -41.72 10.96
CA LEU A 776 47.58 -41.00 9.79
C LEU A 776 49.02 -41.44 9.40
N LYS A 777 49.93 -41.68 10.38
CA LYS A 777 51.28 -42.24 10.09
C LYS A 777 51.18 -43.58 9.45
N LYS A 778 50.30 -44.49 9.92
CA LYS A 778 50.01 -45.80 9.34
C LYS A 778 49.50 -45.71 7.88
N PHE A 779 48.57 -44.76 7.63
CA PHE A 779 48.07 -44.50 6.28
C PHE A 779 49.17 -44.03 5.31
N ILE A 780 50.07 -43.11 5.75
CA ILE A 780 51.23 -42.67 4.98
C ILE A 780 52.14 -43.84 4.61
N LYS A 781 52.43 -44.75 5.58
CA LYS A 781 53.28 -45.94 5.33
C LYS A 781 52.60 -46.83 4.29
N ASN A 782 51.34 -47.13 4.46
CA ASN A 782 50.58 -47.97 3.53
C ASN A 782 50.54 -47.43 2.11
N VAL A 783 50.39 -46.08 1.93
CA VAL A 783 50.43 -45.43 0.61
C VAL A 783 51.82 -45.54 0.01
N ARG A 784 52.92 -45.44 0.82
CA ARG A 784 54.28 -45.58 0.30
C ARG A 784 54.62 -47.02 -0.08
N ASP A 785 54.17 -47.99 0.75
CA ASP A 785 54.53 -49.41 0.53
C ASP A 785 53.73 -50.03 -0.67
N ASN A 786 52.65 -49.37 -1.09
CA ASN A 786 51.80 -49.76 -2.27
C ASN A 786 52.05 -48.93 -3.52
N LYS A 787 53.01 -47.98 -3.51
CA LYS A 787 53.53 -47.27 -4.70
C LYS A 787 54.85 -47.96 -5.11
#